data_3c1fcd3198f504a7713f103c27c74a74
#
_entry.id   3c1fcd3198f504a7713f103c27c74a74
#
_cell.length_a   1.000
_cell.length_b   1.000
_cell.length_c   1.000
_cell.angle_alpha   90.00
_cell.angle_beta   90.00
_cell.angle_gamma   90.00
#
_symmetry.space_group_name_H-M   'P 1'
#
loop_
_entity.id
_entity.type
_entity.pdbx_description
1 polymer ?
#
loop_
_entity_poly.entity_id
_entity_poly.type
_entity_poly.pdbx_seq_one_letter_code
_entity_poly.pdbx_strand_id
1 'polypeptide(L)'
;PRASEELAVELNLPEEIINQTLYELEEQGIVQGGNFSLGRKMPQYLLAEDVIYLEAQSHGGLEVVSEVTLREYIDKKLFRKFDSLQTLFEQYTDVSSPRIAFHRLKNPNLEEWWEWRDSDAILQGRFFAGRLRYVPANKIGMYQALFKREVKGKVQNLIVDMLRRSPPMTKSEIAKELEIKTEIVDGALRSLEEGLIIHRYNRHRNPWTTHNRYRLLSEYEPPENVLRSLMVDVLRSSGPLTFAELRRECGLPLDSARNIINQLQEEEIISRIIVVGATRLFTYCLTEELEDIKKTEEKNVTRVISWRDPMLTHIRREMYSSYGEAWTNPVIKGGMVSGYLESWAMSGLLDVREIILDENVSISEFLEGLDEFSQYQENFHSNIIRIKVFSGTKVPDLDEKIVEQFIDCGYQRIRDWLVKGPVLDLSYQERDISGYLLWRQRIHPERRFRNAHEAFREMGGIRSEYELSLRVQGRFFHPKDYGNEMELVQGVMIPGYSTYCNVRDAIVYRDARNEPPNPDDRRLLALAIDSKGLPREELYRRSGMDPDSFKQSLARLYQSLHLVRTTRGNYRTLPVNRLYEAEKARFVVVKRLIESFGIVSAEGLGMLLKGEIPMAELRKILYELEEDDVLVKGFFKEGSETLYWLLKDDINLVKGHLFQGSFVLNQADRLAHYLNEEVKQKFGLGACNVIFNSTRMTGAFKMSKRGKDVIITEFVGTNHERHVIEAWCRQWRLSIEWELKSDEKVEV
;
A
#
# COMPACT_ATOMS: atom_id res chain seq x y z
N PRO A 1 47.00 -30.27 -2.77
CA PRO A 1 45.79 -30.53 -3.56
C PRO A 1 45.87 -31.95 -4.19
N ARG A 2 44.76 -32.70 -4.09
CA ARG A 2 44.63 -34.06 -4.62
C ARG A 2 43.39 -34.14 -5.51
N ALA A 3 43.51 -34.86 -6.62
CA ALA A 3 42.37 -35.19 -7.46
C ALA A 3 41.57 -36.35 -6.82
N SER A 4 40.28 -36.47 -7.16
CA SER A 4 39.42 -37.56 -6.64
C SER A 4 39.99 -38.94 -7.01
N GLU A 5 40.56 -39.12 -8.20
CA GLU A 5 41.22 -40.35 -8.66
C GLU A 5 42.44 -40.71 -7.77
N GLU A 6 43.26 -39.72 -7.38
CA GLU A 6 44.40 -39.93 -6.50
C GLU A 6 43.98 -40.38 -5.11
N LEU A 7 42.91 -39.77 -4.57
CA LEU A 7 42.31 -40.13 -3.28
C LEU A 7 41.66 -41.51 -3.32
N ALA A 8 41.01 -41.86 -4.43
CA ALA A 8 40.39 -43.18 -4.62
C ALA A 8 41.45 -44.29 -4.59
N VAL A 9 42.59 -44.10 -5.24
CA VAL A 9 43.73 -45.06 -5.24
C VAL A 9 44.37 -45.16 -3.86
N GLU A 10 44.63 -44.04 -3.20
CA GLU A 10 45.28 -44.00 -1.88
C GLU A 10 44.44 -44.61 -0.79
N LEU A 11 43.11 -44.34 -0.80
CA LEU A 11 42.17 -44.86 0.19
C LEU A 11 41.60 -46.22 -0.16
N ASN A 12 41.93 -46.76 -1.35
CA ASN A 12 41.40 -48.00 -1.89
C ASN A 12 39.87 -48.06 -1.87
N LEU A 13 39.21 -46.95 -2.27
CA LEU A 13 37.77 -46.80 -2.36
C LEU A 13 37.34 -46.51 -3.80
N PRO A 14 36.13 -46.90 -4.21
CA PRO A 14 35.59 -46.54 -5.50
C PRO A 14 35.55 -45.01 -5.68
N GLU A 15 35.90 -44.52 -6.88
CA GLU A 15 35.96 -43.10 -7.20
C GLU A 15 34.58 -42.41 -7.01
N GLU A 16 33.49 -43.12 -7.28
CA GLU A 16 32.13 -42.61 -7.07
C GLU A 16 31.87 -42.29 -5.60
N ILE A 17 32.34 -43.10 -4.65
CA ILE A 17 32.23 -42.85 -3.22
C ILE A 17 33.09 -41.66 -2.83
N ILE A 18 34.28 -41.55 -3.37
CA ILE A 18 35.19 -40.43 -3.11
C ILE A 18 34.56 -39.13 -3.65
N ASN A 19 34.04 -39.12 -4.86
CA ASN A 19 33.38 -37.94 -5.44
C ASN A 19 32.14 -37.49 -4.63
N GLN A 20 31.33 -38.45 -4.18
CA GLN A 20 30.19 -38.14 -3.33
C GLN A 20 30.64 -37.58 -1.98
N THR A 21 31.63 -38.20 -1.36
CA THR A 21 32.16 -37.73 -0.04
C THR A 21 32.81 -36.35 -0.18
N LEU A 22 33.58 -36.11 -1.26
CA LEU A 22 34.18 -34.79 -1.52
C LEU A 22 33.13 -33.73 -1.75
N TYR A 23 32.05 -34.06 -2.47
CA TYR A 23 30.92 -33.16 -2.67
C TYR A 23 30.23 -32.80 -1.32
N GLU A 24 29.98 -33.81 -0.47
CA GLU A 24 29.40 -33.58 0.87
C GLU A 24 30.34 -32.75 1.77
N LEU A 25 31.65 -32.98 1.70
CA LEU A 25 32.62 -32.21 2.47
C LEU A 25 32.79 -30.78 1.90
N GLU A 26 32.63 -30.60 0.57
CA GLU A 26 32.63 -29.28 -0.06
C GLU A 26 31.36 -28.48 0.31
N GLU A 27 30.20 -29.15 0.37
CA GLU A 27 28.94 -28.52 0.89
C GLU A 27 29.08 -28.12 2.35
N GLN A 28 29.81 -28.88 3.16
CA GLN A 28 30.13 -28.58 4.56
C GLN A 28 31.24 -27.53 4.73
N GLY A 29 31.87 -27.10 3.63
CA GLY A 29 32.98 -26.14 3.65
C GLY A 29 34.30 -26.69 4.23
N ILE A 30 34.44 -28.01 4.34
CA ILE A 30 35.62 -28.68 4.88
C ILE A 30 36.69 -28.80 3.81
N VAL A 31 36.32 -29.05 2.55
CA VAL A 31 37.23 -29.09 1.39
C VAL A 31 36.77 -28.14 0.31
N GLN A 32 37.68 -27.76 -0.56
CA GLN A 32 37.37 -26.94 -1.73
C GLN A 32 37.98 -27.58 -2.99
N GLY A 33 37.10 -27.72 -4.00
CA GLY A 33 37.51 -28.14 -5.33
C GLY A 33 38.01 -26.96 -6.18
N GLY A 34 39.09 -27.13 -6.93
CA GLY A 34 39.63 -26.11 -7.81
C GLY A 34 40.87 -26.57 -8.60
N ASN A 35 41.37 -25.68 -9.46
CA ASN A 35 42.62 -25.91 -10.20
C ASN A 35 43.80 -25.30 -9.43
N PHE A 36 44.32 -26.05 -8.47
CA PHE A 36 45.39 -25.59 -7.58
C PHE A 36 46.82 -25.82 -8.12
N SER A 37 46.98 -26.53 -9.23
CA SER A 37 48.30 -26.73 -9.87
C SER A 37 48.25 -26.47 -11.37
N LEU A 38 49.24 -25.72 -11.86
CA LEU A 38 49.40 -25.42 -13.29
C LEU A 38 49.57 -26.69 -14.12
N GLY A 39 48.71 -26.89 -15.11
CA GLY A 39 48.80 -27.95 -16.09
C GLY A 39 47.92 -29.18 -15.86
N ARG A 40 47.17 -29.31 -14.80
CA ARG A 40 46.19 -30.40 -14.60
C ARG A 40 44.81 -30.02 -15.09
N LYS A 41 44.14 -30.95 -15.80
CA LYS A 41 42.78 -30.72 -16.35
C LYS A 41 41.65 -31.12 -15.40
N MET A 42 41.94 -31.78 -14.28
CA MET A 42 40.94 -32.25 -13.31
C MET A 42 40.92 -31.39 -12.07
N PRO A 43 39.74 -31.16 -11.47
CA PRO A 43 39.63 -30.44 -10.20
C PRO A 43 40.40 -31.19 -9.11
N GLN A 44 41.12 -30.43 -8.31
CA GLN A 44 41.85 -30.92 -7.14
C GLN A 44 41.16 -30.41 -5.89
N TYR A 45 41.23 -31.17 -4.82
CA TYR A 45 40.60 -30.82 -3.55
C TYR A 45 41.67 -30.51 -2.48
N LEU A 46 41.43 -29.48 -1.71
CA LEU A 46 42.23 -29.08 -0.57
C LEU A 46 41.30 -28.85 0.64
N LEU A 47 41.84 -29.00 1.84
CA LEU A 47 41.14 -28.48 2.99
C LEU A 47 40.93 -26.99 2.80
N ALA A 48 39.75 -26.48 3.17
CA ALA A 48 39.44 -25.07 3.01
C ALA A 48 40.43 -24.13 3.74
N GLU A 49 40.94 -24.59 4.88
CA GLU A 49 42.01 -23.91 5.63
C GLU A 49 43.34 -23.83 4.86
N ASP A 50 43.72 -24.89 4.12
CA ASP A 50 44.93 -24.90 3.34
C ASP A 50 44.84 -24.05 2.06
N VAL A 51 43.65 -23.92 1.46
CA VAL A 51 43.39 -23.01 0.34
C VAL A 51 43.61 -21.56 0.77
N ILE A 52 43.08 -21.22 1.92
CA ILE A 52 43.22 -19.90 2.54
C ILE A 52 44.70 -19.58 2.76
N TYR A 53 45.46 -20.54 3.30
CA TYR A 53 46.87 -20.39 3.57
C TYR A 53 47.70 -20.22 2.28
N LEU A 54 47.43 -21.02 1.25
CA LEU A 54 48.12 -20.94 -0.04
C LEU A 54 47.80 -19.66 -0.80
N GLU A 55 46.55 -19.21 -0.75
CA GLU A 55 46.17 -17.94 -1.39
C GLU A 55 46.68 -16.71 -0.62
N ALA A 56 46.67 -16.74 0.71
CA ALA A 56 47.30 -15.73 1.52
C ALA A 56 48.81 -15.62 1.26
N GLN A 57 49.50 -16.74 1.07
CA GLN A 57 50.92 -16.75 0.67
C GLN A 57 51.15 -16.27 -0.76
N SER A 58 50.29 -16.63 -1.72
CA SER A 58 50.47 -16.30 -3.14
C SER A 58 50.13 -14.83 -3.46
N HIS A 59 49.31 -14.15 -2.66
CA HIS A 59 48.82 -12.79 -2.90
C HIS A 59 49.29 -11.76 -1.86
N GLY A 60 50.35 -12.05 -1.11
CA GLY A 60 51.06 -11.09 -0.25
C GLY A 60 50.17 -10.21 0.64
N GLY A 61 49.53 -10.82 1.63
CA GLY A 61 48.86 -10.02 2.69
C GLY A 61 47.34 -9.87 2.57
N LEU A 62 46.65 -10.83 2.00
CA LEU A 62 45.18 -10.84 2.08
C LEU A 62 44.68 -11.02 3.52
N GLU A 63 43.73 -10.21 3.91
CA GLU A 63 43.13 -10.26 5.25
C GLU A 63 42.10 -11.39 5.34
N VAL A 64 42.11 -12.09 6.45
CA VAL A 64 41.25 -13.25 6.72
C VAL A 64 40.23 -12.87 7.80
N VAL A 65 38.96 -13.10 7.55
CA VAL A 65 37.85 -12.78 8.45
C VAL A 65 36.91 -13.99 8.54
N SER A 66 36.36 -14.28 9.73
CA SER A 66 35.31 -15.31 9.86
C SER A 66 33.99 -14.86 9.21
N GLU A 67 33.17 -15.82 8.75
CA GLU A 67 31.86 -15.50 8.21
C GLU A 67 30.98 -14.79 9.28
N VAL A 68 31.04 -15.26 10.52
CA VAL A 68 30.26 -14.67 11.62
C VAL A 68 30.65 -13.21 11.84
N THR A 69 31.94 -12.91 11.92
CA THR A 69 32.44 -11.53 12.08
C THR A 69 32.01 -10.64 10.91
N LEU A 70 32.09 -11.16 9.67
CA LEU A 70 31.66 -10.42 8.48
C LEU A 70 30.14 -10.14 8.50
N ARG A 71 29.34 -11.14 8.88
CA ARG A 71 27.88 -11.01 8.97
C ARG A 71 27.47 -10.00 10.05
N GLU A 72 28.08 -10.06 11.20
CA GLU A 72 27.89 -9.07 12.27
C GLU A 72 28.27 -7.64 11.83
N TYR A 73 29.37 -7.51 11.08
CA TYR A 73 29.74 -6.21 10.51
C TYR A 73 28.68 -5.70 9.53
N ILE A 74 28.19 -6.55 8.62
CA ILE A 74 27.16 -6.19 7.66
C ILE A 74 25.87 -5.80 8.39
N ASP A 75 25.44 -6.55 9.40
CA ASP A 75 24.29 -6.22 10.22
C ASP A 75 24.45 -4.85 10.88
N LYS A 76 25.56 -4.64 11.60
CA LYS A 76 25.86 -3.37 12.26
C LYS A 76 25.89 -2.19 11.28
N LYS A 77 26.46 -2.37 10.11
CA LYS A 77 26.56 -1.34 9.07
C LYS A 77 25.21 -1.02 8.48
N LEU A 78 24.44 -2.04 8.05
CA LEU A 78 23.15 -1.85 7.38
C LEU A 78 22.04 -1.39 8.32
N PHE A 79 22.15 -1.66 9.63
CA PHE A 79 21.17 -1.24 10.63
C PHE A 79 21.64 -0.06 11.50
N ARG A 80 22.71 0.60 11.09
CA ARG A 80 23.15 1.85 11.72
C ARG A 80 22.04 2.90 11.64
N LYS A 81 21.80 3.61 12.75
CA LYS A 81 20.83 4.69 12.83
C LYS A 81 21.49 6.04 12.50
N PHE A 82 20.84 6.82 11.62
CA PHE A 82 21.29 8.13 11.16
C PHE A 82 20.45 9.24 11.78
N ASP A 83 21.03 10.43 11.91
CA ASP A 83 20.36 11.59 12.52
C ASP A 83 19.41 12.31 11.54
N SER A 84 19.65 12.19 10.21
CA SER A 84 18.88 12.87 9.16
C SER A 84 18.85 12.08 7.85
N LEU A 85 17.96 12.45 6.95
CA LEU A 85 17.92 11.93 5.57
C LEU A 85 19.21 12.24 4.82
N GLN A 86 19.83 13.40 5.06
CA GLN A 86 21.09 13.75 4.42
C GLN A 86 22.19 12.74 4.78
N THR A 87 22.43 12.49 6.06
CA THR A 87 23.46 11.54 6.51
C THR A 87 23.14 10.10 6.09
N LEU A 88 21.87 9.75 6.00
CA LEU A 88 21.44 8.46 5.44
C LEU A 88 21.84 8.33 3.97
N PHE A 89 21.54 9.32 3.11
CA PHE A 89 21.85 9.29 1.69
C PHE A 89 23.32 9.58 1.34
N GLU A 90 24.14 9.98 2.28
CA GLU A 90 25.60 9.93 2.17
C GLU A 90 26.11 8.49 2.22
N GLN A 91 25.46 7.64 3.03
CA GLN A 91 25.77 6.22 3.17
C GLN A 91 25.07 5.36 2.10
N TYR A 92 23.79 5.61 1.83
CA TYR A 92 22.97 4.84 0.90
C TYR A 92 22.84 5.55 -0.45
N THR A 93 23.10 4.83 -1.53
CA THR A 93 22.92 5.34 -2.90
C THR A 93 21.44 5.51 -3.24
N ASP A 94 20.62 4.60 -2.76
CA ASP A 94 19.19 4.58 -2.95
C ASP A 94 18.48 3.82 -1.83
N VAL A 95 17.17 3.95 -1.73
CA VAL A 95 16.33 3.11 -0.88
C VAL A 95 15.13 2.58 -1.68
N SER A 96 14.75 1.34 -1.42
CA SER A 96 13.64 0.69 -2.13
C SER A 96 12.26 1.21 -1.70
N SER A 97 12.16 1.77 -0.50
CA SER A 97 10.93 2.36 0.03
C SER A 97 11.24 3.34 1.16
N PRO A 98 10.34 4.29 1.46
CA PRO A 98 10.46 5.14 2.64
C PRO A 98 10.62 4.36 3.94
N ARG A 99 9.97 3.20 4.06
CA ARG A 99 10.08 2.32 5.24
C ARG A 99 11.52 1.94 5.55
N ILE A 100 12.31 1.61 4.51
CA ILE A 100 13.73 1.27 4.67
C ILE A 100 14.50 2.49 5.18
N ALA A 101 14.25 3.68 4.63
CA ALA A 101 14.89 4.90 5.11
C ALA A 101 14.56 5.16 6.59
N PHE A 102 13.29 5.09 6.93
CA PHE A 102 12.82 5.36 8.29
C PHE A 102 13.32 4.34 9.32
N HIS A 103 13.44 3.08 8.92
CA HIS A 103 14.05 2.04 9.76
C HIS A 103 15.54 2.33 10.06
N ARG A 104 16.17 3.22 9.31
CA ARG A 104 17.58 3.64 9.49
C ARG A 104 17.74 5.01 10.15
N LEU A 105 16.64 5.72 10.44
CA LEU A 105 16.68 7.00 11.12
C LEU A 105 16.45 6.83 12.63
N LYS A 106 17.12 7.66 13.45
CA LYS A 106 16.89 7.74 14.92
C LYS A 106 15.51 8.33 15.21
N ASN A 107 15.17 9.41 14.51
CA ASN A 107 13.92 10.14 14.64
C ASN A 107 13.29 10.32 13.25
N PRO A 108 12.60 9.31 12.72
CA PRO A 108 12.00 9.41 11.41
C PRO A 108 10.93 10.50 11.37
N ASN A 109 11.04 11.38 10.38
CA ASN A 109 10.10 12.48 10.17
C ASN A 109 9.50 12.40 8.76
N LEU A 110 8.19 12.21 8.69
CA LEU A 110 7.48 12.11 7.42
C LEU A 110 7.42 13.45 6.67
N GLU A 111 7.35 14.58 7.38
CA GLU A 111 7.34 15.91 6.76
C GLU A 111 8.69 16.22 6.12
N GLU A 112 9.82 15.91 6.77
CA GLU A 112 11.15 16.01 6.16
C GLU A 112 11.25 15.20 4.86
N TRP A 113 10.70 13.98 4.84
CA TRP A 113 10.64 13.16 3.62
C TRP A 113 9.86 13.85 2.50
N TRP A 114 8.73 14.50 2.84
CA TRP A 114 7.93 15.23 1.87
C TRP A 114 8.61 16.49 1.37
N GLU A 115 9.29 17.23 2.23
CA GLU A 115 10.10 18.40 1.86
C GLU A 115 11.19 18.02 0.86
N TRP A 116 11.89 16.92 1.09
CA TRP A 116 12.89 16.39 0.18
C TRP A 116 12.29 15.99 -1.18
N ARG A 117 11.09 15.43 -1.20
CA ARG A 117 10.38 15.10 -2.44
C ARG A 117 9.83 16.31 -3.17
N ASP A 118 9.25 17.26 -2.46
CA ASP A 118 8.66 18.48 -3.03
C ASP A 118 9.75 19.38 -3.61
N SER A 119 10.95 19.41 -3.04
CA SER A 119 12.14 20.11 -3.53
C SER A 119 12.92 19.34 -4.61
N ASP A 120 12.48 18.13 -4.97
CA ASP A 120 13.21 17.21 -5.85
C ASP A 120 14.61 16.80 -5.34
N ALA A 121 14.85 16.91 -4.05
CA ALA A 121 16.08 16.41 -3.43
C ALA A 121 16.18 14.88 -3.48
N ILE A 122 15.03 14.19 -3.47
CA ILE A 122 14.91 12.76 -3.79
C ILE A 122 13.85 12.52 -4.85
N LEU A 123 14.15 11.59 -5.77
CA LEU A 123 13.29 11.23 -6.87
C LEU A 123 12.91 9.75 -6.81
N GLN A 124 11.69 9.44 -7.23
CA GLN A 124 11.23 8.05 -7.35
C GLN A 124 11.16 7.61 -8.80
N GLY A 125 11.81 6.50 -9.14
CA GLY A 125 11.81 5.96 -10.51
C GLY A 125 12.50 4.61 -10.60
N ARG A 126 12.62 4.09 -11.82
CA ARG A 126 13.33 2.84 -12.11
C ARG A 126 14.77 3.13 -12.54
N PHE A 127 15.51 3.76 -11.66
CA PHE A 127 16.85 4.28 -11.95
C PHE A 127 17.90 3.20 -12.18
N PHE A 128 17.71 2.03 -11.61
CA PHE A 128 18.70 0.99 -11.63
C PHE A 128 18.10 -0.38 -11.96
N ALA A 129 18.58 -1.02 -13.02
CA ALA A 129 18.18 -2.38 -13.46
C ALA A 129 16.66 -2.62 -13.45
N GLY A 130 15.84 -1.58 -13.78
CA GLY A 130 14.38 -1.65 -13.77
C GLY A 130 13.74 -1.74 -12.38
N ARG A 131 14.51 -1.62 -11.30
CA ARG A 131 14.01 -1.64 -9.92
C ARG A 131 13.50 -0.25 -9.52
N LEU A 132 12.31 -0.20 -8.93
CA LEU A 132 11.76 1.03 -8.38
C LEU A 132 12.55 1.43 -7.12
N ARG A 133 13.12 2.65 -7.12
CA ARG A 133 13.96 3.18 -6.06
C ARG A 133 13.66 4.65 -5.78
N TYR A 134 14.04 5.10 -4.61
CA TYR A 134 14.16 6.51 -4.25
C TYR A 134 15.65 6.87 -4.24
N VAL A 135 16.02 7.83 -5.05
CA VAL A 135 17.42 8.22 -5.31
C VAL A 135 17.59 9.71 -5.04
N PRO A 136 18.62 10.13 -4.30
CA PRO A 136 18.91 11.56 -4.12
C PRO A 136 19.34 12.19 -5.45
N ALA A 137 18.97 13.45 -5.67
CA ALA A 137 19.14 14.14 -6.94
C ALA A 137 20.61 14.18 -7.42
N ASN A 138 21.55 14.34 -6.48
CA ASN A 138 22.98 14.34 -6.78
C ASN A 138 23.55 13.01 -7.29
N LYS A 139 22.80 11.92 -7.21
CA LYS A 139 23.19 10.60 -7.74
C LYS A 139 22.54 10.29 -9.09
N ILE A 140 21.53 11.06 -9.53
CA ILE A 140 20.78 10.80 -10.77
C ILE A 140 21.67 10.89 -12.00
N GLY A 141 22.59 11.87 -12.07
CA GLY A 141 23.51 12.03 -13.20
C GLY A 141 24.36 10.77 -13.46
N MET A 142 24.79 10.08 -12.40
CA MET A 142 25.51 8.81 -12.48
C MET A 142 24.65 7.74 -13.18
N TYR A 143 23.40 7.58 -12.79
CA TYR A 143 22.50 6.60 -13.39
C TYR A 143 22.15 6.97 -14.85
N GLN A 144 21.93 8.26 -15.14
CA GLN A 144 21.67 8.72 -16.50
C GLN A 144 22.85 8.43 -17.43
N ALA A 145 24.08 8.68 -17.00
CA ALA A 145 25.27 8.42 -17.81
C ALA A 145 25.45 6.92 -18.15
N LEU A 146 24.99 6.02 -17.27
CA LEU A 146 25.16 4.56 -17.45
C LEU A 146 23.96 3.89 -18.13
N PHE A 147 22.74 4.31 -17.84
CA PHE A 147 21.55 3.53 -18.15
C PHE A 147 20.50 4.29 -18.96
N LYS A 148 20.70 5.58 -19.27
CA LYS A 148 19.76 6.35 -20.08
C LYS A 148 19.65 5.73 -21.49
N ARG A 149 18.41 5.61 -21.96
CA ARG A 149 18.08 5.04 -23.27
C ARG A 149 17.36 6.05 -24.15
N GLU A 150 17.53 5.90 -25.46
CA GLU A 150 16.77 6.67 -26.43
C GLU A 150 15.31 6.22 -26.48
N VAL A 151 14.41 7.18 -26.71
CA VAL A 151 12.98 6.92 -26.90
C VAL A 151 12.76 6.42 -28.34
N LYS A 152 12.35 5.16 -28.50
CA LYS A 152 12.20 4.54 -29.83
C LYS A 152 10.75 4.25 -30.24
N GLY A 153 9.82 4.19 -29.29
CA GLY A 153 8.42 3.80 -29.53
C GLY A 153 7.52 4.99 -29.90
N LYS A 154 6.59 4.81 -30.85
CA LYS A 154 5.62 5.84 -31.22
C LYS A 154 4.78 6.33 -30.02
N VAL A 155 4.26 5.40 -29.20
CA VAL A 155 3.48 5.73 -27.99
C VAL A 155 4.34 6.43 -26.94
N GLN A 156 5.59 6.00 -26.78
CA GLN A 156 6.55 6.64 -25.87
C GLN A 156 6.82 8.08 -26.27
N ASN A 157 7.04 8.37 -27.57
CA ASN A 157 7.22 9.74 -28.07
C ASN A 157 5.99 10.61 -27.80
N LEU A 158 4.78 10.09 -28.05
CA LEU A 158 3.54 10.81 -27.76
C LEU A 158 3.41 11.16 -26.26
N ILE A 159 3.75 10.23 -25.36
CA ILE A 159 3.75 10.48 -23.91
C ILE A 159 4.78 11.55 -23.55
N VAL A 160 6.00 11.47 -24.08
CA VAL A 160 7.06 12.46 -23.82
C VAL A 160 6.63 13.86 -24.27
N ASP A 161 6.09 13.98 -25.49
CA ASP A 161 5.62 15.26 -26.03
C ASP A 161 4.45 15.85 -25.23
N MET A 162 3.57 14.99 -24.74
CA MET A 162 2.48 15.39 -23.84
C MET A 162 3.03 15.90 -22.51
N LEU A 163 3.90 15.11 -21.84
CA LEU A 163 4.45 15.49 -20.54
C LEU A 163 5.33 16.75 -20.58
N ARG A 164 5.85 17.15 -21.75
CA ARG A 164 6.53 18.46 -21.94
C ARG A 164 5.59 19.66 -21.82
N ARG A 165 4.32 19.47 -22.16
CA ARG A 165 3.33 20.54 -22.24
C ARG A 165 2.32 20.54 -21.12
N SER A 166 2.31 19.47 -20.32
CA SER A 166 1.31 19.22 -19.28
C SER A 166 1.96 19.17 -17.89
N PRO A 167 1.20 19.47 -16.82
CA PRO A 167 1.62 19.13 -15.45
C PRO A 167 1.78 17.61 -15.30
N PRO A 168 2.36 17.12 -14.19
CA PRO A 168 2.46 15.70 -13.93
C PRO A 168 1.12 14.98 -14.06
N MET A 169 1.06 13.88 -14.81
CA MET A 169 -0.16 13.14 -15.14
C MET A 169 -0.15 11.72 -14.62
N THR A 170 -1.32 11.20 -14.25
CA THR A 170 -1.52 9.80 -13.94
C THR A 170 -1.59 8.95 -15.21
N LYS A 171 -1.37 7.65 -15.08
CA LYS A 171 -1.55 6.68 -16.17
C LYS A 171 -2.92 6.78 -16.84
N SER A 172 -3.97 6.94 -16.05
CA SER A 172 -5.35 7.05 -16.55
C SER A 172 -5.61 8.36 -17.30
N GLU A 173 -5.05 9.48 -16.82
CA GLU A 173 -5.13 10.77 -17.52
C GLU A 173 -4.41 10.70 -18.88
N ILE A 174 -3.20 10.12 -18.92
CA ILE A 174 -2.43 9.92 -20.16
C ILE A 174 -3.19 9.01 -21.14
N ALA A 175 -3.72 7.88 -20.65
CA ALA A 175 -4.49 6.94 -21.47
C ALA A 175 -5.73 7.60 -22.10
N LYS A 176 -6.43 8.41 -21.33
CA LYS A 176 -7.62 9.15 -21.77
C LYS A 176 -7.27 10.23 -22.81
N GLU A 177 -6.22 11.01 -22.56
CA GLU A 177 -5.81 12.12 -23.45
C GLU A 177 -5.27 11.61 -24.79
N LEU A 178 -4.57 10.49 -24.80
CA LEU A 178 -4.05 9.86 -26.02
C LEU A 178 -5.06 8.94 -26.71
N GLU A 179 -6.22 8.67 -26.11
CA GLU A 179 -7.22 7.71 -26.57
C GLU A 179 -6.63 6.29 -26.75
N ILE A 180 -5.68 5.90 -25.88
CA ILE A 180 -4.98 4.62 -25.91
C ILE A 180 -5.37 3.77 -24.70
N LYS A 181 -5.42 2.44 -24.87
CA LYS A 181 -5.69 1.52 -23.76
C LYS A 181 -4.65 1.67 -22.63
N THR A 182 -5.14 1.62 -21.39
CA THR A 182 -4.32 1.82 -20.19
C THR A 182 -3.16 0.83 -20.09
N GLU A 183 -3.33 -0.40 -20.57
CA GLU A 183 -2.30 -1.44 -20.56
C GLU A 183 -1.11 -1.08 -21.49
N ILE A 184 -1.41 -0.49 -22.64
CA ILE A 184 -0.37 -0.04 -23.59
C ILE A 184 0.39 1.14 -23.00
N VAL A 185 -0.32 2.09 -22.38
CA VAL A 185 0.29 3.23 -21.68
C VAL A 185 1.17 2.76 -20.52
N ASP A 186 0.71 1.76 -19.75
CA ASP A 186 1.50 1.18 -18.64
C ASP A 186 2.84 0.61 -19.11
N GLY A 187 2.83 -0.17 -20.18
CA GLY A 187 4.05 -0.71 -20.79
C GLY A 187 4.99 0.38 -21.31
N ALA A 188 4.44 1.43 -21.95
CA ALA A 188 5.23 2.55 -22.44
C ALA A 188 5.83 3.38 -21.30
N LEU A 189 5.06 3.68 -20.24
CA LEU A 189 5.56 4.38 -19.05
C LEU A 189 6.66 3.60 -18.34
N ARG A 190 6.48 2.29 -18.18
CA ARG A 190 7.51 1.42 -17.60
C ARG A 190 8.81 1.49 -18.41
N SER A 191 8.74 1.39 -19.73
CA SER A 191 9.90 1.50 -20.60
C SER A 191 10.57 2.88 -20.53
N LEU A 192 9.79 3.97 -20.44
CA LEU A 192 10.32 5.33 -20.26
C LEU A 192 10.97 5.54 -18.89
N GLU A 193 10.42 4.95 -17.81
CA GLU A 193 11.07 4.93 -16.49
C GLU A 193 12.39 4.16 -16.52
N GLU A 194 12.41 2.96 -17.11
CA GLU A 194 13.61 2.13 -17.25
C GLU A 194 14.67 2.77 -18.18
N GLY A 195 14.22 3.64 -19.08
CA GLY A 195 15.08 4.45 -19.95
C GLY A 195 15.53 5.76 -19.33
N LEU A 196 15.16 6.05 -18.07
CA LEU A 196 15.50 7.29 -17.35
C LEU A 196 15.05 8.56 -18.07
N ILE A 197 13.89 8.51 -18.72
CA ILE A 197 13.26 9.62 -19.43
C ILE A 197 12.21 10.31 -18.55
N ILE A 198 11.50 9.52 -17.73
CA ILE A 198 10.46 10.00 -16.81
C ILE A 198 10.72 9.45 -15.40
N HIS A 199 10.13 10.10 -14.43
CA HIS A 199 10.10 9.62 -13.05
C HIS A 199 8.71 9.79 -12.42
N ARG A 200 8.50 9.16 -11.25
CA ARG A 200 7.24 9.23 -10.52
C ARG A 200 7.21 10.43 -9.60
N TYR A 201 6.09 11.11 -9.62
CA TYR A 201 5.76 12.20 -8.71
C TYR A 201 4.48 11.89 -7.95
N ASN A 202 4.53 11.91 -6.61
CA ASN A 202 3.36 11.64 -5.79
C ASN A 202 2.77 12.94 -5.23
N ARG A 203 1.66 13.37 -5.80
CA ARG A 203 0.97 14.60 -5.39
C ARG A 203 0.32 14.53 -4.01
N HIS A 204 -0.05 13.34 -3.56
CA HIS A 204 -0.87 13.16 -2.37
C HIS A 204 -0.07 13.04 -1.07
N ARG A 205 1.24 13.28 -1.11
CA ARG A 205 2.13 13.11 0.05
C ARG A 205 1.95 11.75 0.75
N ASN A 206 1.65 10.73 -0.05
CA ASN A 206 1.45 9.37 0.42
C ASN A 206 2.51 8.44 -0.18
N PRO A 207 3.47 7.95 0.61
CA PRO A 207 4.54 7.11 0.11
C PRO A 207 4.05 5.73 -0.39
N TRP A 208 2.83 5.35 -0.04
CA TRP A 208 2.27 4.02 -0.29
C TRP A 208 1.22 4.01 -1.42
N THR A 209 0.92 5.16 -2.01
CA THR A 209 -0.13 5.22 -3.05
C THR A 209 0.31 4.61 -4.37
N THR A 210 -0.61 3.94 -5.03
CA THR A 210 -0.48 3.48 -6.41
C THR A 210 -0.86 4.56 -7.44
N HIS A 211 -1.37 5.70 -7.00
CA HIS A 211 -1.78 6.80 -7.87
C HIS A 211 -0.59 7.71 -8.22
N ASN A 212 0.44 7.12 -8.80
CA ASN A 212 1.61 7.87 -9.24
C ASN A 212 1.27 8.75 -10.44
N ARG A 213 1.75 10.00 -10.40
CA ARG A 213 1.86 10.87 -11.55
C ARG A 213 3.24 10.72 -12.15
N TYR A 214 3.38 11.03 -13.42
CA TYR A 214 4.63 10.95 -14.16
C TYR A 214 4.98 12.32 -14.70
N ARG A 215 6.27 12.64 -14.69
CA ARG A 215 6.83 13.82 -15.34
C ARG A 215 8.20 13.49 -15.94
N LEU A 216 8.67 14.37 -16.84
CA LEU A 216 10.00 14.20 -17.42
C LEU A 216 11.08 14.33 -16.36
N LEU A 217 12.10 13.50 -16.49
CA LEU A 217 13.30 13.57 -15.67
C LEU A 217 14.24 14.61 -16.27
N SER A 218 14.68 15.57 -15.45
CA SER A 218 15.68 16.56 -15.84
C SER A 218 17.04 15.92 -16.07
N GLU A 219 17.89 16.59 -16.81
CA GLU A 219 19.31 16.21 -16.95
C GLU A 219 20.08 16.62 -15.70
N TYR A 220 20.94 15.72 -15.23
CA TYR A 220 21.83 15.93 -14.09
C TYR A 220 23.27 15.70 -14.52
N GLU A 221 24.18 16.44 -13.96
CA GLU A 221 25.61 16.28 -14.24
C GLU A 221 26.12 14.98 -13.63
N PRO A 222 26.78 14.12 -14.44
CA PRO A 222 27.40 12.91 -13.94
C PRO A 222 28.69 13.22 -13.16
N PRO A 223 29.12 12.35 -12.23
CA PRO A 223 30.46 12.46 -11.63
C PRO A 223 31.56 12.19 -12.69
N GLU A 224 32.75 12.70 -12.46
CA GLU A 224 33.87 12.61 -13.39
C GLU A 224 34.19 11.13 -13.78
N ASN A 225 34.17 10.22 -12.81
CA ASN A 225 34.36 8.78 -13.06
C ASN A 225 33.12 7.98 -12.59
N VAL A 226 32.17 7.83 -13.52
CA VAL A 226 30.85 7.29 -13.23
C VAL A 226 30.89 5.82 -12.74
N LEU A 227 31.68 4.96 -13.39
CA LEU A 227 31.76 3.54 -13.03
C LEU A 227 32.42 3.34 -11.66
N ARG A 228 33.46 4.11 -11.40
CA ARG A 228 34.13 4.12 -10.09
C ARG A 228 33.17 4.55 -9.00
N SER A 229 32.50 5.69 -9.21
CA SER A 229 31.55 6.24 -8.23
C SER A 229 30.42 5.24 -7.93
N LEU A 230 29.85 4.59 -8.97
CA LEU A 230 28.82 3.57 -8.78
C LEU A 230 29.30 2.40 -7.91
N MET A 231 30.49 1.87 -8.21
CA MET A 231 31.00 0.69 -7.50
C MET A 231 31.33 0.99 -6.04
N VAL A 232 31.96 2.14 -5.77
CA VAL A 232 32.24 2.63 -4.42
C VAL A 232 30.93 2.88 -3.65
N ASP A 233 29.95 3.52 -4.28
CA ASP A 233 28.66 3.80 -3.66
C ASP A 233 27.89 2.51 -3.35
N VAL A 234 27.92 1.50 -4.22
CA VAL A 234 27.30 0.20 -3.96
C VAL A 234 27.96 -0.51 -2.79
N LEU A 235 29.30 -0.55 -2.71
CA LEU A 235 30.02 -1.12 -1.54
C LEU A 235 29.72 -0.34 -0.25
N ARG A 236 29.66 0.99 -0.33
CA ARG A 236 29.33 1.84 0.82
C ARG A 236 27.90 1.54 1.33
N SER A 237 26.94 1.37 0.43
CA SER A 237 25.54 1.16 0.78
C SER A 237 25.19 -0.27 1.16
N SER A 238 25.82 -1.26 0.54
CA SER A 238 25.53 -2.68 0.75
C SER A 238 26.51 -3.40 1.69
N GLY A 239 27.68 -2.81 1.95
CA GLY A 239 28.77 -3.47 2.65
C GLY A 239 29.59 -4.40 1.77
N PRO A 240 30.42 -5.28 2.37
CA PRO A 240 31.25 -6.23 1.65
C PRO A 240 30.45 -7.16 0.75
N LEU A 241 30.86 -7.30 -0.53
CA LEU A 241 30.18 -8.10 -1.55
C LEU A 241 31.15 -9.01 -2.30
N THR A 242 30.68 -10.19 -2.68
CA THR A 242 31.41 -11.03 -3.67
C THR A 242 31.42 -10.34 -5.03
N PHE A 243 32.34 -10.76 -5.92
CA PHE A 243 32.40 -10.26 -7.29
C PHE A 243 31.03 -10.39 -8.02
N ALA A 244 30.40 -11.54 -7.89
CA ALA A 244 29.11 -11.80 -8.54
C ALA A 244 27.99 -10.89 -8.02
N GLU A 245 27.94 -10.64 -6.72
CA GLU A 245 26.99 -9.72 -6.08
C GLU A 245 27.26 -8.29 -6.48
N LEU A 246 28.50 -7.83 -6.39
CA LEU A 246 28.90 -6.48 -6.78
C LEU A 246 28.56 -6.18 -8.24
N ARG A 247 28.89 -7.10 -9.15
CA ARG A 247 28.51 -7.00 -10.57
C ARG A 247 26.99 -6.90 -10.75
N ARG A 248 26.24 -7.75 -10.06
CA ARG A 248 24.76 -7.76 -10.12
C ARG A 248 24.14 -6.48 -9.56
N GLU A 249 24.64 -6.03 -8.43
CA GLU A 249 24.17 -4.79 -7.81
C GLU A 249 24.61 -3.54 -8.60
N CYS A 250 25.71 -3.56 -9.32
CA CYS A 250 26.08 -2.48 -10.24
C CYS A 250 25.44 -2.60 -11.64
N GLY A 251 24.84 -3.75 -11.99
CA GLY A 251 24.25 -3.98 -13.32
C GLY A 251 25.26 -3.94 -14.47
N LEU A 252 26.53 -4.23 -14.21
CA LEU A 252 27.60 -4.08 -15.17
C LEU A 252 27.91 -5.39 -15.94
N PRO A 253 28.36 -5.28 -17.20
CA PRO A 253 28.95 -6.39 -17.93
C PRO A 253 30.20 -6.95 -17.20
N LEU A 254 30.52 -8.25 -17.44
CA LEU A 254 31.58 -8.95 -16.74
C LEU A 254 32.95 -8.25 -16.85
N ASP A 255 33.33 -7.88 -18.07
CA ASP A 255 34.65 -7.29 -18.33
C ASP A 255 34.78 -5.88 -17.75
N SER A 256 33.71 -5.08 -17.85
CA SER A 256 33.69 -3.74 -17.25
C SER A 256 33.81 -3.81 -15.73
N ALA A 257 33.06 -4.73 -15.07
CA ALA A 257 33.13 -4.90 -13.62
C ALA A 257 34.56 -5.36 -13.19
N ARG A 258 35.16 -6.31 -13.92
CA ARG A 258 36.52 -6.80 -13.61
C ARG A 258 37.56 -5.69 -13.73
N ASN A 259 37.53 -4.91 -14.81
CA ASN A 259 38.49 -3.82 -15.04
C ASN A 259 38.42 -2.77 -13.97
N ILE A 260 37.20 -2.34 -13.58
CA ILE A 260 37.03 -1.33 -12.52
C ILE A 260 37.44 -1.87 -11.15
N ILE A 261 37.16 -3.12 -10.82
CA ILE A 261 37.63 -3.74 -9.58
C ILE A 261 39.12 -3.76 -9.49
N ASN A 262 39.82 -4.20 -10.55
CA ASN A 262 41.28 -4.22 -10.59
C ASN A 262 41.85 -2.79 -10.39
N GLN A 263 41.31 -1.80 -11.10
CA GLN A 263 41.73 -0.42 -10.94
C GLN A 263 41.54 0.07 -9.51
N LEU A 264 40.37 -0.18 -8.90
CA LEU A 264 40.09 0.25 -7.52
C LEU A 264 40.95 -0.45 -6.48
N GLN A 265 41.37 -1.69 -6.75
CA GLN A 265 42.36 -2.40 -5.91
C GLN A 265 43.77 -1.80 -6.06
N GLU A 266 44.23 -1.49 -7.29
CA GLU A 266 45.52 -0.83 -7.55
C GLU A 266 45.57 0.57 -6.91
N GLU A 267 44.43 1.26 -6.82
CA GLU A 267 44.30 2.56 -6.16
C GLU A 267 44.08 2.46 -4.63
N GLU A 268 44.10 1.24 -4.07
CA GLU A 268 43.87 0.95 -2.64
C GLU A 268 42.53 1.47 -2.10
N ILE A 269 41.53 1.64 -2.96
CA ILE A 269 40.18 2.11 -2.58
C ILE A 269 39.33 0.95 -2.07
N ILE A 270 39.50 -0.23 -2.67
CA ILE A 270 38.84 -1.46 -2.24
C ILE A 270 39.90 -2.50 -1.88
N SER A 271 39.57 -3.29 -0.87
CA SER A 271 40.35 -4.43 -0.44
C SER A 271 39.61 -5.74 -0.72
N ARG A 272 40.36 -6.78 -1.03
CA ARG A 272 39.85 -8.14 -1.14
C ARG A 272 40.11 -8.85 0.19
N ILE A 273 39.11 -9.45 0.77
CA ILE A 273 39.21 -10.25 1.99
C ILE A 273 38.85 -11.70 1.74
N ILE A 274 39.45 -12.60 2.52
CA ILE A 274 39.12 -14.03 2.55
C ILE A 274 38.16 -14.29 3.69
N VAL A 275 37.03 -14.96 3.41
CA VAL A 275 36.00 -15.27 4.42
C VAL A 275 36.07 -16.76 4.74
N VAL A 276 36.38 -17.08 5.99
CA VAL A 276 36.47 -18.46 6.50
C VAL A 276 35.12 -18.90 7.03
N GLY A 277 34.75 -20.14 6.73
CA GLY A 277 33.47 -20.72 7.17
C GLY A 277 32.29 -20.45 6.24
N ALA A 278 32.56 -19.78 5.11
CA ALA A 278 31.52 -19.43 4.13
C ALA A 278 31.76 -20.15 2.80
N THR A 279 30.68 -20.42 2.07
CA THR A 279 30.73 -20.76 0.63
C THR A 279 31.21 -19.58 -0.25
N ARG A 280 31.42 -18.39 0.34
CA ARG A 280 31.82 -17.13 -0.30
C ARG A 280 33.21 -16.72 0.10
N LEU A 281 34.20 -17.42 -0.41
CA LEU A 281 35.60 -17.26 -0.01
C LEU A 281 36.18 -15.87 -0.23
N PHE A 282 35.79 -15.19 -1.31
CA PHE A 282 36.36 -13.89 -1.65
C PHE A 282 35.28 -12.80 -1.69
N THR A 283 35.53 -11.76 -0.91
CA THR A 283 34.63 -10.61 -0.77
C THR A 283 35.42 -9.31 -0.92
N TYR A 284 34.83 -8.29 -1.52
CA TYR A 284 35.39 -6.95 -1.68
C TYR A 284 34.72 -5.99 -0.71
N CYS A 285 35.49 -5.18 -0.04
CA CYS A 285 35.04 -4.11 0.85
C CYS A 285 35.79 -2.81 0.54
N LEU A 286 35.31 -1.68 1.05
CA LEU A 286 36.10 -0.45 1.05
C LEU A 286 37.30 -0.62 1.97
N THR A 287 38.48 -0.20 1.53
CA THR A 287 39.73 -0.33 2.32
C THR A 287 39.62 0.39 3.68
N GLU A 288 38.93 1.53 3.72
CA GLU A 288 38.66 2.27 4.94
C GLU A 288 37.83 1.48 5.98
N GLU A 289 37.09 0.46 5.57
CA GLU A 289 36.24 -0.35 6.44
C GLU A 289 36.94 -1.58 7.01
N LEU A 290 38.12 -1.94 6.50
CA LEU A 290 38.79 -3.19 6.82
C LEU A 290 39.09 -3.36 8.31
N GLU A 291 39.55 -2.29 8.96
CA GLU A 291 39.82 -2.30 10.41
C GLU A 291 38.56 -2.42 11.25
N ASP A 292 37.44 -1.82 10.81
CA ASP A 292 36.16 -1.93 11.49
C ASP A 292 35.57 -3.35 11.36
N ILE A 293 35.76 -3.99 10.19
CA ILE A 293 35.40 -5.39 9.97
C ILE A 293 36.13 -6.30 10.97
N LYS A 294 37.46 -6.17 11.06
CA LYS A 294 38.30 -6.99 11.95
C LYS A 294 37.97 -6.82 13.43
N LYS A 295 37.59 -5.62 13.85
CA LYS A 295 37.28 -5.28 15.25
C LYS A 295 35.82 -5.49 15.61
N THR A 296 35.01 -6.00 14.71
CA THR A 296 33.59 -6.22 14.98
C THR A 296 33.40 -7.35 15.99
N GLU A 297 32.72 -7.03 17.09
CA GLU A 297 32.33 -7.97 18.11
C GLU A 297 30.97 -8.61 17.75
N GLU A 298 30.80 -9.87 18.06
CA GLU A 298 29.57 -10.61 17.91
C GLU A 298 28.55 -10.12 18.94
N LYS A 299 27.43 -9.56 18.49
CA LYS A 299 26.31 -9.11 19.34
C LYS A 299 25.09 -9.98 19.24
N ASN A 300 24.99 -10.76 18.19
CA ASN A 300 23.88 -11.70 17.93
C ASN A 300 22.50 -11.04 18.05
N VAL A 301 22.34 -9.82 17.55
CA VAL A 301 21.06 -9.09 17.58
C VAL A 301 20.05 -9.76 16.67
N THR A 302 18.86 -10.04 17.20
CA THR A 302 17.74 -10.58 16.41
C THR A 302 16.94 -9.44 15.78
N ARG A 303 16.65 -9.55 14.47
CA ARG A 303 15.87 -8.56 13.72
C ARG A 303 14.86 -9.24 12.80
N VAL A 304 13.74 -8.58 12.63
CA VAL A 304 12.81 -8.85 11.51
C VAL A 304 13.04 -7.80 10.43
N ILE A 305 13.28 -8.22 9.20
CA ILE A 305 13.60 -7.31 8.10
C ILE A 305 12.59 -7.43 6.96
N SER A 306 12.42 -6.34 6.22
CA SER A 306 11.55 -6.34 5.03
C SER A 306 12.17 -7.18 3.90
N TRP A 307 11.35 -7.92 3.17
CA TRP A 307 11.74 -8.62 1.94
C TRP A 307 12.32 -7.71 0.83
N ARG A 308 12.34 -6.38 1.05
CA ARG A 308 12.95 -5.36 0.18
C ARG A 308 14.21 -4.73 0.77
N ASP A 309 14.65 -5.21 1.93
CA ASP A 309 15.81 -4.67 2.62
C ASP A 309 17.10 -4.94 1.84
N PRO A 310 18.09 -4.02 1.82
CA PRO A 310 19.42 -4.26 1.22
C PRO A 310 20.12 -5.50 1.78
N MET A 311 19.88 -5.86 3.05
CA MET A 311 20.41 -7.08 3.67
C MET A 311 20.10 -8.36 2.88
N LEU A 312 19.00 -8.38 2.11
CA LEU A 312 18.66 -9.51 1.24
C LEU A 312 19.75 -9.83 0.19
N THR A 313 20.58 -8.89 -0.19
CA THR A 313 21.70 -9.16 -1.09
C THR A 313 22.63 -10.21 -0.52
N HIS A 314 22.80 -10.20 0.80
CA HIS A 314 23.69 -11.11 1.53
C HIS A 314 23.04 -12.45 1.91
N ILE A 315 21.75 -12.48 2.21
CA ILE A 315 21.06 -13.63 2.81
C ILE A 315 20.10 -14.36 1.86
N ARG A 316 19.84 -13.85 0.65
CA ARG A 316 18.82 -14.41 -0.26
C ARG A 316 19.05 -15.88 -0.58
N ARG A 317 20.31 -16.28 -0.82
CA ARG A 317 20.64 -17.68 -1.14
C ARG A 317 20.34 -18.59 0.05
N GLU A 318 20.68 -18.15 1.24
CA GLU A 318 20.44 -18.83 2.50
C GLU A 318 18.93 -18.99 2.76
N MET A 319 18.14 -17.91 2.56
CA MET A 319 16.66 -17.97 2.63
C MET A 319 16.09 -19.04 1.68
N TYR A 320 16.60 -19.09 0.45
CA TYR A 320 16.14 -20.08 -0.53
C TYR A 320 16.48 -21.50 -0.13
N SER A 321 17.70 -21.74 0.37
CA SER A 321 18.15 -23.07 0.73
C SER A 321 17.48 -23.60 2.01
N SER A 322 17.24 -22.72 2.99
CA SER A 322 16.68 -23.12 4.29
C SER A 322 15.15 -23.23 4.29
N TYR A 323 14.46 -22.33 3.57
CA TYR A 323 12.99 -22.19 3.67
C TYR A 323 12.25 -22.28 2.32
N GLY A 324 12.96 -22.37 1.19
CA GLY A 324 12.35 -22.43 -0.15
C GLY A 324 11.67 -21.15 -0.61
N GLU A 325 11.69 -20.08 0.23
CA GLU A 325 10.93 -18.86 0.05
C GLU A 325 11.84 -17.62 -0.01
N ALA A 326 11.67 -16.81 -1.06
CA ALA A 326 12.46 -15.58 -1.26
C ALA A 326 11.67 -14.28 -1.01
N TRP A 327 10.37 -14.38 -0.75
CA TRP A 327 9.45 -13.23 -0.71
C TRP A 327 8.82 -12.98 0.66
N THR A 328 9.25 -13.71 1.67
CA THR A 328 8.87 -13.51 3.06
C THR A 328 9.79 -12.48 3.74
N ASN A 329 9.40 -12.00 4.91
CA ASN A 329 10.23 -11.14 5.74
C ASN A 329 11.18 -12.01 6.56
N PRO A 330 12.50 -11.98 6.32
CA PRO A 330 13.45 -12.79 7.09
C PRO A 330 13.54 -12.37 8.54
N VAL A 331 13.77 -13.36 9.41
CA VAL A 331 14.29 -13.16 10.75
C VAL A 331 15.79 -13.45 10.69
N ILE A 332 16.60 -12.51 11.13
CA ILE A 332 18.06 -12.66 11.16
C ILE A 332 18.57 -12.53 12.59
N LYS A 333 19.63 -13.28 12.92
CA LYS A 333 20.38 -13.16 14.18
C LYS A 333 21.86 -13.08 13.87
N GLY A 334 22.54 -12.03 14.32
CA GLY A 334 23.94 -11.82 13.98
C GLY A 334 24.21 -11.75 12.47
N GLY A 335 23.28 -11.25 11.67
CA GLY A 335 23.37 -11.20 10.21
C GLY A 335 23.13 -12.54 9.50
N MET A 336 22.87 -13.64 10.22
CA MET A 336 22.53 -14.96 9.67
C MET A 336 21.02 -15.14 9.65
N VAL A 337 20.50 -15.89 8.66
CA VAL A 337 19.08 -16.24 8.62
C VAL A 337 18.75 -17.20 9.76
N SER A 338 17.72 -16.88 10.53
CA SER A 338 17.27 -17.66 11.68
C SER A 338 15.75 -17.80 11.73
N GLY A 339 15.10 -17.64 10.60
CA GLY A 339 13.66 -17.81 10.47
C GLY A 339 13.05 -16.88 9.41
N TYR A 340 11.73 -16.93 9.34
CA TYR A 340 10.98 -16.00 8.51
C TYR A 340 9.60 -15.68 9.08
N LEU A 341 9.02 -14.62 8.56
CA LEU A 341 7.73 -14.08 8.91
C LEU A 341 6.91 -13.83 7.65
N GLU A 342 5.73 -14.44 7.53
CA GLU A 342 4.73 -14.06 6.55
C GLU A 342 3.78 -13.03 7.15
N SER A 343 3.79 -11.80 6.65
CA SER A 343 2.95 -10.73 7.17
C SER A 343 2.45 -9.76 6.12
N TRP A 344 1.31 -9.15 6.41
CA TRP A 344 0.69 -8.09 5.61
C TRP A 344 0.35 -6.91 6.52
N ALA A 345 0.75 -5.72 6.10
CA ALA A 345 0.36 -4.52 6.81
C ALA A 345 -0.91 -3.93 6.16
N MET A 346 -1.99 -3.81 6.93
CA MET A 346 -3.28 -3.28 6.50
C MET A 346 -3.88 -2.40 7.60
N SER A 347 -4.27 -1.19 7.26
CA SER A 347 -5.12 -0.35 8.13
C SER A 347 -4.68 -0.27 9.59
N GLY A 348 -3.36 -0.11 9.83
CA GLY A 348 -2.80 -0.05 11.19
C GLY A 348 -2.62 -1.38 11.90
N LEU A 349 -2.86 -2.46 11.20
CA LEU A 349 -2.66 -3.83 11.65
C LEU A 349 -1.51 -4.48 10.88
N LEU A 350 -0.53 -5.00 11.58
CA LEU A 350 0.43 -5.97 11.06
C LEU A 350 -0.16 -7.37 11.27
N ASP A 351 -0.74 -7.92 10.19
CA ASP A 351 -1.33 -9.25 10.19
C ASP A 351 -0.24 -10.30 9.90
N VAL A 352 0.21 -10.98 10.94
CA VAL A 352 1.22 -12.03 10.88
C VAL A 352 0.52 -13.36 10.70
N ARG A 353 0.68 -13.94 9.52
CA ARG A 353 0.04 -15.19 9.13
C ARG A 353 0.79 -16.40 9.62
N GLU A 354 2.12 -16.35 9.55
CA GLU A 354 2.99 -17.42 9.97
C GLU A 354 4.34 -16.89 10.45
N ILE A 355 4.89 -17.55 11.47
CA ILE A 355 6.23 -17.32 12.00
C ILE A 355 6.92 -18.68 12.03
N ILE A 356 8.11 -18.78 11.45
CA ILE A 356 9.02 -19.91 11.62
C ILE A 356 10.33 -19.37 12.19
N LEU A 357 10.78 -19.96 13.28
CA LEU A 357 12.04 -19.60 13.95
C LEU A 357 12.91 -20.85 14.11
N ASP A 358 14.21 -20.66 13.97
CA ASP A 358 15.20 -21.65 14.34
C ASP A 358 15.37 -21.72 15.86
N GLU A 359 15.91 -22.83 16.35
CA GLU A 359 16.07 -23.10 17.79
C GLU A 359 17.00 -22.08 18.51
N ASN A 360 17.86 -21.41 17.78
CA ASN A 360 18.79 -20.39 18.31
C ASN A 360 18.15 -19.04 18.61
N VAL A 361 16.88 -18.82 18.25
CA VAL A 361 16.13 -17.58 18.46
C VAL A 361 15.09 -17.78 19.55
N SER A 362 15.20 -17.06 20.65
CA SER A 362 14.15 -17.03 21.67
C SER A 362 12.94 -16.21 21.21
N ILE A 363 11.76 -16.54 21.72
CA ILE A 363 10.52 -15.81 21.41
C ILE A 363 10.66 -14.34 21.82
N SER A 364 11.26 -14.03 22.97
CA SER A 364 11.43 -12.66 23.44
C SER A 364 12.31 -11.82 22.51
N GLU A 365 13.47 -12.34 22.07
CA GLU A 365 14.35 -11.66 21.11
C GLU A 365 13.64 -11.41 19.77
N PHE A 366 12.89 -12.41 19.30
CA PHE A 366 12.10 -12.26 18.08
C PHE A 366 11.04 -11.16 18.21
N LEU A 367 10.31 -11.13 19.33
CA LEU A 367 9.25 -10.16 19.57
C LEU A 367 9.76 -8.73 19.69
N GLU A 368 10.96 -8.51 20.25
CA GLU A 368 11.64 -7.20 20.22
C GLU A 368 11.93 -6.76 18.79
N GLY A 369 12.47 -7.67 17.96
CA GLY A 369 12.70 -7.40 16.53
C GLY A 369 11.40 -7.16 15.74
N LEU A 370 10.32 -7.87 16.07
CA LEU A 370 9.01 -7.69 15.46
C LEU A 370 8.38 -6.34 15.84
N ASP A 371 8.55 -5.90 17.08
CA ASP A 371 8.09 -4.60 17.54
C ASP A 371 8.80 -3.47 16.77
N GLU A 372 10.12 -3.52 16.62
CA GLU A 372 10.87 -2.56 15.82
C GLU A 372 10.39 -2.58 14.35
N PHE A 373 10.22 -3.77 13.76
CA PHE A 373 9.74 -3.93 12.40
C PHE A 373 8.33 -3.33 12.21
N SER A 374 7.43 -3.52 13.17
CA SER A 374 6.05 -3.06 13.10
C SER A 374 5.91 -1.54 13.10
N GLN A 375 6.79 -0.82 13.81
CA GLN A 375 6.76 0.64 13.94
C GLN A 375 6.79 1.36 12.60
N TYR A 376 7.45 0.78 11.59
CA TYR A 376 7.66 1.40 10.28
C TYR A 376 6.78 0.81 9.19
N GLN A 377 5.80 -0.03 9.54
CA GLN A 377 4.82 -0.53 8.60
C GLN A 377 3.65 0.47 8.50
N GLU A 378 3.08 0.62 7.31
CA GLU A 378 1.91 1.44 7.03
C GLU A 378 1.87 2.85 7.67
N ASN A 379 2.72 3.76 7.22
CA ASN A 379 2.74 5.17 7.65
C ASN A 379 3.03 5.38 9.15
N PHE A 380 3.80 4.50 9.79
CA PHE A 380 4.13 4.56 11.21
C PHE A 380 2.96 4.34 12.18
N HIS A 381 1.82 3.86 11.69
CA HIS A 381 0.63 3.65 12.51
C HIS A 381 0.25 2.18 12.66
N SER A 382 1.17 1.25 12.36
CA SER A 382 0.96 -0.17 12.70
C SER A 382 1.24 -0.39 14.18
N ASN A 383 0.29 0.00 15.00
CA ASN A 383 0.38 -0.17 16.44
C ASN A 383 -0.34 -1.43 16.95
N ILE A 384 -0.87 -2.25 16.04
CA ILE A 384 -1.46 -3.54 16.35
C ILE A 384 -0.71 -4.62 15.59
N ILE A 385 -0.30 -5.66 16.31
CA ILE A 385 0.28 -6.89 15.73
C ILE A 385 -0.70 -8.02 16.03
N ARG A 386 -1.10 -8.78 15.01
CA ARG A 386 -1.94 -9.97 15.15
C ARG A 386 -1.21 -11.19 14.62
N ILE A 387 -1.05 -12.22 15.42
CA ILE A 387 -0.37 -13.48 15.08
C ILE A 387 -1.40 -14.60 15.01
N LYS A 388 -1.39 -15.38 13.94
CA LYS A 388 -2.33 -16.47 13.66
C LYS A 388 -1.71 -17.85 13.80
N VAL A 389 -0.47 -18.01 13.31
CA VAL A 389 0.24 -19.30 13.29
C VAL A 389 1.69 -19.07 13.76
N PHE A 390 2.17 -19.96 14.62
CA PHE A 390 3.55 -20.01 15.10
C PHE A 390 4.11 -21.41 14.93
N SER A 391 5.23 -21.54 14.23
CA SER A 391 5.88 -22.82 13.93
C SER A 391 4.92 -23.88 13.36
N GLY A 392 4.09 -23.47 12.37
CA GLY A 392 3.10 -24.32 11.72
C GLY A 392 1.85 -24.65 12.57
N THR A 393 1.79 -24.20 13.83
CA THR A 393 0.67 -24.45 14.74
C THR A 393 -0.20 -23.21 14.90
N LYS A 394 -1.52 -23.36 14.78
CA LYS A 394 -2.47 -22.27 15.04
C LYS A 394 -2.47 -21.87 16.51
N VAL A 395 -2.70 -20.61 16.80
CA VAL A 395 -2.72 -20.08 18.18
C VAL A 395 -3.62 -20.86 19.15
N PRO A 396 -4.85 -21.30 18.77
CA PRO A 396 -5.67 -22.12 19.68
C PRO A 396 -5.03 -23.46 20.11
N ASP A 397 -4.16 -24.01 19.27
CA ASP A 397 -3.54 -25.33 19.43
C ASP A 397 -2.09 -25.25 19.97
N LEU A 398 -1.59 -24.04 20.27
CA LEU A 398 -0.25 -23.83 20.83
C LEU A 398 -0.13 -24.33 22.25
N ASP A 399 1.08 -24.81 22.62
CA ASP A 399 1.45 -25.08 23.99
C ASP A 399 1.27 -23.84 24.87
N GLU A 400 0.64 -24.00 26.04
CA GLU A 400 0.34 -22.89 26.95
C GLU A 400 1.60 -22.13 27.38
N LYS A 401 2.74 -22.83 27.53
CA LYS A 401 4.05 -22.19 27.84
C LYS A 401 4.53 -21.26 26.76
N ILE A 402 4.22 -21.55 25.48
CA ILE A 402 4.53 -20.66 24.37
C ILE A 402 3.62 -19.43 24.44
N VAL A 403 2.32 -19.64 24.65
CA VAL A 403 1.34 -18.56 24.80
C VAL A 403 1.71 -17.63 25.96
N GLU A 404 2.13 -18.17 27.11
CA GLU A 404 2.60 -17.39 28.26
C GLU A 404 3.77 -16.48 27.92
N GLN A 405 4.75 -16.95 27.13
CA GLN A 405 5.89 -16.11 26.69
C GLN A 405 5.43 -14.91 25.83
N PHE A 406 4.41 -15.10 24.98
CA PHE A 406 3.81 -13.98 24.22
C PHE A 406 3.08 -13.02 25.17
N ILE A 407 2.34 -13.54 26.15
CA ILE A 407 1.62 -12.72 27.15
C ILE A 407 2.60 -11.89 27.96
N ASP A 408 3.72 -12.47 28.41
CA ASP A 408 4.78 -11.79 29.14
C ASP A 408 5.40 -10.64 28.33
N CYS A 409 5.39 -10.74 26.99
CA CYS A 409 5.82 -9.70 26.07
C CYS A 409 4.70 -8.69 25.68
N GLY A 410 3.55 -8.72 26.38
CA GLY A 410 2.46 -7.75 26.21
C GLY A 410 1.42 -8.14 25.15
N TYR A 411 1.41 -9.39 24.69
CA TYR A 411 0.32 -9.91 23.85
C TYR A 411 -0.85 -10.33 24.71
N GLN A 412 -2.04 -10.31 24.14
CA GLN A 412 -3.26 -10.85 24.72
C GLN A 412 -3.89 -11.83 23.74
N ARG A 413 -4.54 -12.86 24.26
CA ARG A 413 -5.29 -13.81 23.45
C ARG A 413 -6.67 -13.23 23.16
N ILE A 414 -6.91 -12.91 21.89
CA ILE A 414 -8.21 -12.42 21.40
C ILE A 414 -8.72 -13.43 20.38
N ARG A 415 -9.78 -14.16 20.69
CA ARG A 415 -10.31 -15.25 19.87
C ARG A 415 -9.22 -16.30 19.58
N ASP A 416 -8.93 -16.54 18.30
CA ASP A 416 -7.96 -17.52 17.81
C ASP A 416 -6.59 -16.88 17.50
N TRP A 417 -6.29 -15.71 18.07
CA TRP A 417 -5.09 -14.93 17.76
C TRP A 417 -4.37 -14.44 19.02
N LEU A 418 -3.07 -14.22 18.87
CA LEU A 418 -2.29 -13.41 19.80
C LEU A 418 -2.21 -11.98 19.24
N VAL A 419 -2.62 -11.00 20.03
CA VAL A 419 -2.72 -9.61 19.60
C VAL A 419 -1.97 -8.71 20.57
N LYS A 420 -1.13 -7.81 20.04
CA LYS A 420 -0.46 -6.74 20.80
C LYS A 420 -0.93 -5.39 20.28
N GLY A 421 -1.21 -4.47 21.18
CA GLY A 421 -1.64 -3.11 20.89
C GLY A 421 -2.97 -2.72 21.52
N PRO A 422 -3.41 -1.47 21.36
CA PRO A 422 -4.61 -0.94 21.99
C PRO A 422 -5.87 -1.40 21.23
N VAL A 423 -6.30 -2.62 21.48
CA VAL A 423 -7.48 -3.26 20.89
C VAL A 423 -8.45 -3.67 21.99
N LEU A 424 -9.73 -3.33 21.81
CA LEU A 424 -10.76 -3.83 22.70
C LEU A 424 -11.18 -5.26 22.33
N ASP A 425 -11.17 -6.15 23.31
CA ASP A 425 -11.72 -7.51 23.18
C ASP A 425 -13.24 -7.48 23.39
N LEU A 426 -13.94 -6.98 22.39
CA LEU A 426 -15.41 -6.97 22.32
C LEU A 426 -15.85 -7.59 21.00
N SER A 427 -16.86 -8.45 21.09
CA SER A 427 -17.44 -9.10 19.93
C SER A 427 -18.96 -8.96 19.92
N TYR A 428 -19.50 -8.58 18.78
CA TYR A 428 -20.93 -8.41 18.55
C TYR A 428 -21.37 -9.32 17.39
N GLN A 429 -22.57 -9.85 17.50
CA GLN A 429 -23.17 -10.63 16.42
C GLN A 429 -23.49 -9.72 15.23
N GLU A 430 -23.50 -10.27 14.02
CA GLU A 430 -23.85 -9.54 12.78
C GLU A 430 -25.15 -8.77 12.92
N ARG A 431 -26.17 -9.38 13.55
CA ARG A 431 -27.49 -8.74 13.76
C ARG A 431 -27.42 -7.49 14.65
N ASP A 432 -26.53 -7.49 15.64
CA ASP A 432 -26.39 -6.35 16.56
C ASP A 432 -25.73 -5.18 15.85
N ILE A 433 -24.64 -5.46 15.08
CA ILE A 433 -23.96 -4.44 14.26
C ILE A 433 -24.88 -3.88 13.19
N SER A 434 -25.61 -4.76 12.48
CA SER A 434 -26.58 -4.31 11.47
C SER A 434 -27.69 -3.46 12.09
N GLY A 435 -28.25 -3.88 13.23
CA GLY A 435 -29.23 -3.11 13.98
C GLY A 435 -28.72 -1.74 14.40
N TYR A 436 -27.51 -1.70 14.94
CA TYR A 436 -26.83 -0.47 15.32
C TYR A 436 -26.56 0.45 14.13
N LEU A 437 -26.08 -0.07 12.99
CA LEU A 437 -25.90 0.71 11.77
C LEU A 437 -27.22 1.31 11.28
N LEU A 438 -28.30 0.53 11.25
CA LEU A 438 -29.63 1.02 10.88
C LEU A 438 -30.14 2.09 11.85
N TRP A 439 -29.85 1.94 13.15
CA TRP A 439 -30.18 2.91 14.17
C TRP A 439 -29.39 4.22 13.99
N ARG A 440 -28.07 4.14 13.78
CA ARG A 440 -27.21 5.31 13.51
C ARG A 440 -27.58 6.00 12.21
N GLN A 441 -27.87 5.25 11.16
CA GLN A 441 -28.32 5.77 9.87
C GLN A 441 -29.76 6.27 9.85
N ARG A 442 -30.42 6.36 11.02
CA ARG A 442 -31.79 6.86 11.16
C ARG A 442 -32.84 6.05 10.36
N ILE A 443 -32.57 4.81 10.03
CA ILE A 443 -33.51 3.90 9.36
C ILE A 443 -34.39 3.18 10.38
N HIS A 444 -33.85 2.92 11.58
CA HIS A 444 -34.62 2.35 12.68
C HIS A 444 -35.83 3.21 13.01
N PRO A 445 -37.06 2.65 13.11
CA PRO A 445 -38.30 3.41 13.23
C PRO A 445 -38.31 4.44 14.38
N GLU A 446 -37.73 4.10 15.52
CA GLU A 446 -37.69 4.99 16.71
C GLU A 446 -36.71 6.15 16.58
N ARG A 447 -35.80 6.11 15.60
CA ARG A 447 -34.75 7.11 15.42
C ARG A 447 -34.92 7.98 14.19
N ARG A 448 -35.93 7.71 13.38
CA ARG A 448 -36.23 8.54 12.20
C ARG A 448 -36.39 10.00 12.57
N PHE A 449 -35.91 10.86 11.71
CA PHE A 449 -36.10 12.31 11.85
C PHE A 449 -37.57 12.66 11.81
N ARG A 450 -37.96 13.68 12.55
CA ARG A 450 -39.34 14.18 12.54
C ARG A 450 -39.71 14.81 11.21
N ASN A 451 -38.74 15.43 10.55
CA ASN A 451 -38.95 16.12 9.29
C ASN A 451 -37.67 16.11 8.41
N ALA A 452 -37.81 16.51 7.16
CA ALA A 452 -36.72 16.53 6.20
C ALA A 452 -35.64 17.57 6.54
N HIS A 453 -35.97 18.69 7.23
CA HIS A 453 -35.01 19.70 7.61
C HIS A 453 -33.95 19.16 8.57
N GLU A 454 -34.36 18.36 9.56
CA GLU A 454 -33.45 17.68 10.47
C GLU A 454 -32.55 16.72 9.69
N ALA A 455 -33.13 15.93 8.76
CA ALA A 455 -32.37 14.98 7.96
C ALA A 455 -31.26 15.66 7.14
N PHE A 456 -31.55 16.75 6.43
CA PHE A 456 -30.53 17.47 5.64
C PHE A 456 -29.44 18.09 6.50
N ARG A 457 -29.80 18.61 7.67
CA ARG A 457 -28.85 19.25 8.58
C ARG A 457 -27.89 18.25 9.22
N GLU A 458 -28.42 17.11 9.71
CA GLU A 458 -27.60 16.13 10.45
C GLU A 458 -26.82 15.20 9.54
N MET A 459 -27.37 14.83 8.38
CA MET A 459 -26.70 13.88 7.49
C MET A 459 -25.69 14.52 6.53
N GLY A 460 -25.62 15.84 6.43
CA GLY A 460 -24.70 16.55 5.53
C GLY A 460 -24.99 16.34 4.04
N GLY A 461 -26.09 15.68 3.70
CA GLY A 461 -26.54 15.43 2.33
C GLY A 461 -27.41 14.19 2.20
N ILE A 462 -28.29 14.18 1.20
CA ILE A 462 -29.23 13.09 0.87
C ILE A 462 -29.12 12.81 -0.63
N ARG A 463 -28.97 11.57 -1.02
CA ARG A 463 -28.73 11.18 -2.42
C ARG A 463 -30.01 11.02 -3.25
N SER A 464 -31.08 10.57 -2.61
CA SER A 464 -32.33 10.27 -3.32
C SER A 464 -33.56 10.43 -2.42
N GLU A 465 -34.73 10.50 -3.07
CA GLU A 465 -36.02 10.40 -2.39
C GLU A 465 -36.18 9.08 -1.61
N TYR A 466 -35.60 7.99 -2.07
CA TYR A 466 -35.62 6.70 -1.38
C TYR A 466 -34.85 6.78 -0.07
N GLU A 467 -33.64 7.37 -0.10
CA GLU A 467 -32.80 7.57 1.08
C GLU A 467 -33.50 8.46 2.12
N LEU A 468 -34.09 9.56 1.67
CA LEU A 468 -34.81 10.50 2.56
C LEU A 468 -36.01 9.83 3.22
N SER A 469 -36.83 9.12 2.43
CA SER A 469 -38.07 8.50 2.90
C SER A 469 -37.85 7.36 3.90
N LEU A 470 -36.71 6.68 3.85
CA LEU A 470 -36.32 5.69 4.88
C LEU A 470 -35.98 6.32 6.22
N ARG A 471 -35.56 7.60 6.24
CA ARG A 471 -34.99 8.28 7.42
C ARG A 471 -35.92 9.30 8.09
N VAL A 472 -37.01 9.65 7.42
CA VAL A 472 -37.96 10.66 7.93
C VAL A 472 -39.31 9.99 8.24
N GLN A 473 -39.96 10.46 9.32
CA GLN A 473 -41.30 10.03 9.64
C GLN A 473 -42.29 10.60 8.61
N GLY A 474 -43.18 9.78 8.05
CA GLY A 474 -44.18 10.23 7.09
C GLY A 474 -44.08 9.50 5.75
N ARG A 475 -44.75 10.05 4.70
CA ARG A 475 -44.82 9.43 3.39
C ARG A 475 -44.20 10.31 2.33
N PHE A 476 -43.37 9.75 1.47
CA PHE A 476 -42.86 10.34 0.21
C PHE A 476 -42.32 11.79 0.32
N PHE A 477 -41.03 11.88 0.50
CA PHE A 477 -40.32 13.16 0.49
C PHE A 477 -39.42 13.24 -0.75
N HIS A 478 -39.56 14.30 -1.52
CA HIS A 478 -38.64 14.61 -2.59
C HIS A 478 -37.71 15.76 -2.20
N PRO A 479 -36.39 15.64 -2.29
CA PRO A 479 -35.47 16.71 -1.89
C PRO A 479 -35.76 18.08 -2.54
N LYS A 480 -36.30 18.09 -3.75
CA LYS A 480 -36.65 19.31 -4.49
C LYS A 480 -37.74 20.14 -3.80
N ASP A 481 -38.61 19.53 -3.01
CA ASP A 481 -39.73 20.22 -2.34
C ASP A 481 -39.23 21.18 -1.27
N TYR A 482 -38.04 20.97 -0.72
CA TYR A 482 -37.42 21.74 0.34
C TYR A 482 -36.39 22.77 -0.12
N GLY A 483 -36.18 22.92 -1.44
CA GLY A 483 -35.08 23.69 -1.99
C GLY A 483 -35.12 25.18 -1.71
N ASN A 484 -36.33 25.77 -1.63
CA ASN A 484 -36.47 27.20 -1.39
C ASN A 484 -36.30 27.58 0.09
N GLU A 485 -36.69 26.69 0.99
CA GLU A 485 -36.67 26.93 2.44
C GLU A 485 -35.27 26.70 3.04
N MET A 486 -34.48 25.79 2.45
CA MET A 486 -33.22 25.35 3.02
C MET A 486 -32.00 25.71 2.18
N GLU A 487 -32.15 26.48 1.10
CA GLU A 487 -31.07 26.76 0.14
C GLU A 487 -30.36 25.49 -0.34
N LEU A 488 -31.14 24.43 -0.59
CA LEU A 488 -30.56 23.17 -1.07
C LEU A 488 -29.96 23.29 -2.46
N VAL A 489 -28.83 22.64 -2.61
CA VAL A 489 -28.15 22.47 -3.89
C VAL A 489 -27.90 20.99 -4.15
N GLN A 490 -27.79 20.66 -5.42
CA GLN A 490 -27.43 19.32 -5.86
C GLN A 490 -26.05 19.36 -6.52
N GLY A 491 -25.16 18.47 -6.14
CA GLY A 491 -23.83 18.33 -6.69
C GLY A 491 -23.25 16.94 -6.42
N VAL A 492 -22.11 16.64 -6.98
CA VAL A 492 -21.43 15.37 -6.74
C VAL A 492 -20.63 15.44 -5.44
N MET A 493 -21.32 15.30 -4.29
CA MET A 493 -20.68 15.42 -2.96
C MET A 493 -19.85 14.19 -2.60
N ILE A 494 -20.32 13.00 -2.99
CA ILE A 494 -19.60 11.74 -2.88
C ILE A 494 -19.42 11.21 -4.29
N PRO A 495 -18.21 10.76 -4.70
CA PRO A 495 -17.93 10.37 -6.06
C PRO A 495 -18.96 9.43 -6.68
N GLY A 496 -19.40 9.79 -7.88
CA GLY A 496 -20.33 9.01 -8.66
C GLY A 496 -21.81 9.19 -8.31
N TYR A 497 -22.16 10.01 -7.29
CA TYR A 497 -23.56 10.25 -6.93
C TYR A 497 -23.86 11.72 -6.71
N SER A 498 -24.90 12.16 -7.38
CA SER A 498 -25.49 13.48 -7.14
C SER A 498 -26.22 13.49 -5.81
N THR A 499 -25.88 14.43 -4.94
CA THR A 499 -26.38 14.54 -3.58
C THR A 499 -27.00 15.91 -3.35
N TYR A 500 -28.15 15.98 -2.70
CA TYR A 500 -28.76 17.22 -2.22
C TYR A 500 -28.22 17.56 -0.83
N CYS A 501 -27.71 18.78 -0.67
CA CYS A 501 -27.27 19.28 0.63
C CYS A 501 -27.48 20.80 0.72
N ASN A 502 -27.30 21.36 1.90
CA ASN A 502 -27.26 22.82 2.05
C ASN A 502 -25.97 23.40 1.45
N VAL A 503 -25.96 24.71 1.16
CA VAL A 503 -24.81 25.39 0.52
C VAL A 503 -23.55 25.28 1.36
N ARG A 504 -23.65 25.35 2.70
CA ARG A 504 -22.51 25.27 3.61
C ARG A 504 -21.80 23.92 3.50
N ASP A 505 -22.57 22.84 3.48
CA ASP A 505 -22.00 21.49 3.33
C ASP A 505 -21.37 21.27 1.93
N ALA A 506 -22.01 21.85 0.88
CA ALA A 506 -21.44 21.82 -0.46
C ALA A 506 -20.08 22.52 -0.53
N ILE A 507 -19.89 23.64 0.19
CA ILE A 507 -18.61 24.35 0.29
C ILE A 507 -17.58 23.47 1.01
N VAL A 508 -17.94 22.79 2.11
CA VAL A 508 -17.03 21.88 2.82
C VAL A 508 -16.53 20.76 1.89
N TYR A 509 -17.42 20.16 1.10
CA TYR A 509 -17.02 19.12 0.13
C TYR A 509 -16.10 19.65 -0.98
N ARG A 510 -16.38 20.87 -1.50
CA ARG A 510 -15.51 21.54 -2.48
C ARG A 510 -14.13 21.80 -1.88
N ASP A 511 -14.08 22.35 -0.68
CA ASP A 511 -12.82 22.67 0.01
C ASP A 511 -12.02 21.40 0.31
N ALA A 512 -12.68 20.28 0.63
CA ALA A 512 -12.04 18.99 0.83
C ALA A 512 -11.36 18.45 -0.46
N ARG A 513 -11.96 18.66 -1.63
CA ARG A 513 -11.37 18.28 -2.92
C ARG A 513 -10.15 19.12 -3.28
N ASN A 514 -10.19 20.39 -2.97
CA ASN A 514 -9.12 21.35 -3.23
C ASN A 514 -8.66 21.38 -4.72
N GLU A 515 -9.58 21.17 -5.64
CA GLU A 515 -9.32 21.21 -7.08
C GLU A 515 -9.56 22.63 -7.60
N PRO A 516 -8.54 23.31 -8.17
CA PRO A 516 -8.76 24.59 -8.84
C PRO A 516 -9.56 24.36 -10.13
N PRO A 517 -10.41 25.31 -10.55
CA PRO A 517 -11.10 25.21 -11.83
C PRO A 517 -10.08 25.23 -12.97
N ASN A 518 -10.33 24.40 -13.99
CA ASN A 518 -9.49 24.40 -15.19
C ASN A 518 -9.54 25.79 -15.85
N PRO A 519 -8.41 26.34 -16.31
CA PRO A 519 -8.40 27.61 -17.04
C PRO A 519 -9.42 27.72 -18.17
N ASP A 520 -9.65 26.65 -18.93
CA ASP A 520 -10.61 26.58 -20.03
C ASP A 520 -12.07 26.69 -19.56
N ASP A 521 -12.33 26.33 -18.30
CA ASP A 521 -13.67 26.35 -17.72
C ASP A 521 -14.03 27.72 -17.10
N ARG A 522 -13.07 28.65 -17.01
CA ARG A 522 -13.26 30.00 -16.39
C ARG A 522 -14.36 30.80 -17.06
N ARG A 523 -14.49 30.68 -18.37
CA ARG A 523 -15.55 31.37 -19.11
C ARG A 523 -16.93 30.91 -18.67
N LEU A 524 -17.14 29.60 -18.53
CA LEU A 524 -18.41 29.04 -18.10
C LEU A 524 -18.70 29.41 -16.65
N LEU A 525 -17.67 29.37 -15.80
CA LEU A 525 -17.76 29.74 -14.40
C LEU A 525 -18.15 31.21 -14.21
N ALA A 526 -17.53 32.14 -14.98
CA ALA A 526 -17.84 33.57 -14.94
C ALA A 526 -19.30 33.88 -15.30
N LEU A 527 -19.86 33.20 -16.31
CA LEU A 527 -21.28 33.35 -16.67
C LEU A 527 -22.25 32.92 -15.56
N ALA A 528 -21.82 31.97 -14.71
CA ALA A 528 -22.66 31.46 -13.64
C ALA A 528 -22.52 32.27 -12.33
N ILE A 529 -21.44 33.05 -12.13
CA ILE A 529 -21.20 33.87 -10.94
C ILE A 529 -22.25 34.98 -10.80
N ASP A 530 -22.57 35.67 -11.89
CA ASP A 530 -23.43 36.84 -11.88
C ASP A 530 -24.93 36.53 -11.92
N SER A 531 -25.28 35.24 -11.76
CA SER A 531 -26.66 34.79 -11.89
C SER A 531 -27.17 34.08 -10.63
N LYS A 532 -28.46 34.26 -10.33
CA LYS A 532 -29.16 33.45 -9.32
C LYS A 532 -29.34 31.98 -9.74
N GLY A 533 -28.67 31.57 -10.81
CA GLY A 533 -28.72 30.27 -11.45
C GLY A 533 -29.31 30.33 -12.86
N LEU A 534 -28.62 29.74 -13.84
CA LEU A 534 -29.02 29.66 -15.23
C LEU A 534 -29.45 28.23 -15.62
N PRO A 535 -30.52 28.09 -16.43
CA PRO A 535 -30.83 26.82 -17.09
C PRO A 535 -29.66 26.37 -17.98
N ARG A 536 -29.53 25.08 -18.22
CA ARG A 536 -28.45 24.51 -19.03
C ARG A 536 -28.38 25.09 -20.43
N GLU A 537 -29.53 25.22 -21.07
CA GLU A 537 -29.67 25.76 -22.44
C GLU A 537 -29.20 27.23 -22.53
N GLU A 538 -29.53 28.03 -21.55
CA GLU A 538 -29.13 29.43 -21.50
C GLU A 538 -27.64 29.56 -21.20
N LEU A 539 -27.10 28.72 -20.29
CA LEU A 539 -25.68 28.68 -20.00
C LEU A 539 -24.87 28.26 -21.24
N TYR A 540 -25.36 27.26 -21.99
CA TYR A 540 -24.78 26.84 -23.26
C TYR A 540 -24.77 27.99 -24.28
N ARG A 541 -25.92 28.61 -24.52
CA ARG A 541 -26.08 29.69 -25.48
C ARG A 541 -25.13 30.87 -25.18
N ARG A 542 -25.01 31.27 -23.91
CA ARG A 542 -24.12 32.38 -23.50
C ARG A 542 -22.63 32.01 -23.52
N SER A 543 -22.30 30.74 -23.35
CA SER A 543 -20.90 30.31 -23.35
C SER A 543 -20.22 30.46 -24.71
N GLY A 544 -20.99 30.36 -25.82
CA GLY A 544 -20.46 30.34 -27.17
C GLY A 544 -19.47 29.20 -27.46
N MET A 545 -19.53 28.15 -26.66
CA MET A 545 -18.71 26.94 -26.80
C MET A 545 -19.36 25.98 -27.78
N ASP A 546 -18.56 25.10 -28.39
CA ASP A 546 -19.11 23.95 -29.08
C ASP A 546 -19.77 22.95 -28.11
N PRO A 547 -20.69 22.09 -28.58
CA PRO A 547 -21.47 21.21 -27.69
C PRO A 547 -20.64 20.28 -26.84
N ASP A 548 -19.54 19.73 -27.37
CA ASP A 548 -18.71 18.74 -26.65
C ASP A 548 -17.84 19.43 -25.61
N SER A 549 -17.18 20.52 -25.94
CA SER A 549 -16.43 21.35 -24.99
C SER A 549 -17.32 21.87 -23.87
N PHE A 550 -18.53 22.34 -24.18
CA PHE A 550 -19.50 22.76 -23.15
C PHE A 550 -19.87 21.60 -22.22
N LYS A 551 -20.20 20.42 -22.77
CA LYS A 551 -20.57 19.24 -22.00
C LYS A 551 -19.42 18.80 -21.06
N GLN A 552 -18.19 18.82 -21.56
CA GLN A 552 -17.01 18.44 -20.77
C GLN A 552 -16.73 19.46 -19.66
N SER A 553 -16.72 20.77 -19.97
CA SER A 553 -16.51 21.84 -18.99
C SER A 553 -17.59 21.83 -17.91
N LEU A 554 -18.87 21.69 -18.30
CA LEU A 554 -19.97 21.60 -17.37
C LEU A 554 -19.83 20.38 -16.42
N ALA A 555 -19.45 19.22 -16.96
CA ALA A 555 -19.24 18.02 -16.18
C ALA A 555 -18.07 18.19 -15.19
N ARG A 556 -16.92 18.73 -15.62
CA ARG A 556 -15.77 19.01 -14.73
C ARG A 556 -16.14 19.96 -13.59
N LEU A 557 -16.76 21.11 -13.92
CA LEU A 557 -17.17 22.09 -12.92
C LEU A 557 -18.24 21.56 -11.95
N TYR A 558 -19.13 20.68 -12.41
CA TYR A 558 -20.12 20.01 -11.58
C TYR A 558 -19.50 18.93 -10.67
N GLN A 559 -18.54 18.19 -11.18
CA GLN A 559 -17.79 17.18 -10.40
C GLN A 559 -16.88 17.82 -9.35
N SER A 560 -16.23 18.93 -9.67
CA SER A 560 -15.35 19.66 -8.74
C SER A 560 -16.12 20.58 -7.78
N LEU A 561 -17.46 20.63 -7.86
CA LEU A 561 -18.34 21.49 -7.06
C LEU A 561 -18.08 23.00 -7.23
N HIS A 562 -17.48 23.43 -8.34
CA HIS A 562 -17.46 24.84 -8.70
C HIS A 562 -18.81 25.29 -9.24
N LEU A 563 -19.55 24.39 -9.89
CA LEU A 563 -20.95 24.54 -10.23
C LEU A 563 -21.80 23.50 -9.52
N VAL A 564 -22.95 23.94 -9.03
CA VAL A 564 -23.99 23.10 -8.43
C VAL A 564 -25.33 23.38 -9.07
N ARG A 565 -26.27 22.46 -8.97
CA ARG A 565 -27.63 22.65 -9.45
C ARG A 565 -28.52 23.08 -8.30
N THR A 566 -29.35 24.06 -8.54
CA THR A 566 -30.47 24.39 -7.64
C THR A 566 -31.54 23.27 -7.72
N THR A 567 -32.46 23.23 -6.79
CA THR A 567 -33.60 22.29 -6.82
C THR A 567 -34.51 22.49 -8.04
N ARG A 568 -34.49 23.68 -8.65
CA ARG A 568 -35.19 23.98 -9.92
C ARG A 568 -34.40 23.50 -11.17
N GLY A 569 -33.21 22.94 -10.99
CA GLY A 569 -32.39 22.42 -12.09
C GLY A 569 -31.43 23.44 -12.72
N ASN A 570 -31.41 24.69 -12.25
CA ASN A 570 -30.52 25.72 -12.72
C ASN A 570 -29.10 25.57 -12.16
N TYR A 571 -28.08 25.90 -12.92
CA TYR A 571 -26.69 25.89 -12.50
C TYR A 571 -26.28 27.22 -11.87
N ARG A 572 -25.63 27.16 -10.71
CA ARG A 572 -25.03 28.32 -10.04
C ARG A 572 -23.67 27.98 -9.45
N THR A 573 -22.87 29.00 -9.18
CA THR A 573 -21.62 28.84 -8.43
C THR A 573 -21.86 28.72 -6.94
N LEU A 574 -20.97 28.03 -6.23
CA LEU A 574 -20.85 28.17 -4.79
C LEU A 574 -20.08 29.46 -4.46
N PRO A 575 -20.30 30.06 -3.26
CA PRO A 575 -19.48 31.15 -2.76
C PRO A 575 -17.98 30.86 -2.91
N VAL A 576 -17.22 31.86 -3.38
CA VAL A 576 -15.78 31.69 -3.67
C VAL A 576 -14.97 31.45 -2.38
N ASN A 577 -15.41 32.04 -1.27
CA ASN A 577 -14.71 31.94 0.01
C ASN A 577 -14.68 30.50 0.50
N ARG A 578 -13.50 30.07 0.95
CA ARG A 578 -13.33 28.79 1.65
C ARG A 578 -13.85 28.90 3.07
N LEU A 579 -14.44 27.82 3.57
CA LEU A 579 -14.77 27.67 5.00
C LEU A 579 -13.62 27.04 5.76
N TYR A 580 -12.88 26.16 5.11
CA TYR A 580 -11.78 25.43 5.71
C TYR A 580 -10.64 25.27 4.70
N GLU A 581 -9.42 25.14 5.22
CA GLU A 581 -8.31 24.55 4.46
C GLU A 581 -8.62 23.09 4.12
N ALA A 582 -8.03 22.59 3.05
CA ALA A 582 -8.37 21.28 2.47
C ALA A 582 -8.29 20.12 3.47
N GLU A 583 -7.21 20.06 4.26
CA GLU A 583 -7.02 19.01 5.28
C GLU A 583 -8.12 19.08 6.36
N LYS A 584 -8.40 20.26 6.86
CA LYS A 584 -9.49 20.46 7.85
C LYS A 584 -10.86 20.15 7.27
N ALA A 585 -11.11 20.48 6.00
CA ALA A 585 -12.34 20.14 5.32
C ALA A 585 -12.52 18.61 5.20
N ARG A 586 -11.47 17.89 4.81
CA ARG A 586 -11.45 16.41 4.75
C ARG A 586 -11.70 15.78 6.12
N PHE A 587 -11.03 16.28 7.15
CA PHE A 587 -11.29 15.86 8.52
C PHE A 587 -12.77 16.00 8.91
N VAL A 588 -13.39 17.15 8.61
CA VAL A 588 -14.82 17.39 8.90
C VAL A 588 -15.73 16.42 8.14
N VAL A 589 -15.42 16.14 6.85
CA VAL A 589 -16.19 15.17 6.04
C VAL A 589 -16.11 13.77 6.63
N VAL A 590 -14.91 13.29 6.94
CA VAL A 590 -14.68 11.94 7.46
C VAL A 590 -15.31 11.80 8.86
N LYS A 591 -15.10 12.77 9.74
CA LYS A 591 -15.68 12.77 11.09
C LYS A 591 -17.22 12.65 11.04
N ARG A 592 -17.89 13.44 10.19
CA ARG A 592 -19.35 13.34 10.01
C ARG A 592 -19.80 11.96 9.50
N LEU A 593 -19.04 11.36 8.58
CA LEU A 593 -19.35 10.00 8.14
C LEU A 593 -19.24 9.01 9.30
N ILE A 594 -18.15 9.08 10.08
CA ILE A 594 -17.96 8.23 11.25
C ILE A 594 -19.09 8.41 12.26
N GLU A 595 -19.44 9.64 12.60
CA GLU A 595 -20.57 9.96 13.50
C GLU A 595 -21.90 9.42 12.98
N SER A 596 -22.11 9.40 11.66
CA SER A 596 -23.35 8.89 11.06
C SER A 596 -23.41 7.37 11.01
N PHE A 597 -22.29 6.67 10.90
CA PHE A 597 -22.23 5.20 10.88
C PHE A 597 -22.01 4.61 12.28
N GLY A 598 -21.28 5.31 13.14
CA GLY A 598 -20.93 4.89 14.50
C GLY A 598 -19.85 3.82 14.57
N ILE A 599 -19.91 2.82 13.73
CA ILE A 599 -18.89 1.76 13.54
C ILE A 599 -18.44 1.73 12.08
N VAL A 600 -17.14 1.78 11.86
CA VAL A 600 -16.56 1.86 10.51
C VAL A 600 -15.28 1.04 10.39
N SER A 601 -14.98 0.55 9.17
CA SER A 601 -13.64 0.11 8.79
C SER A 601 -13.00 1.13 7.85
N ALA A 602 -11.68 1.18 7.80
CA ALA A 602 -10.96 2.07 6.89
C ALA A 602 -11.29 1.75 5.41
N GLU A 603 -11.39 0.46 5.09
CA GLU A 603 -11.76 -0.02 3.76
C GLU A 603 -13.20 0.39 3.40
N GLY A 604 -14.15 0.21 4.30
CA GLY A 604 -15.56 0.61 4.10
C GLY A 604 -15.70 2.11 3.85
N LEU A 605 -14.99 2.95 4.63
CA LEU A 605 -14.94 4.39 4.39
C LEU A 605 -14.26 4.73 3.07
N GLY A 606 -13.14 4.07 2.74
CA GLY A 606 -12.44 4.26 1.47
C GLY A 606 -13.31 3.94 0.26
N MET A 607 -14.11 2.89 0.32
CA MET A 607 -15.09 2.54 -0.71
C MET A 607 -16.21 3.58 -0.81
N LEU A 608 -16.73 4.05 0.31
CA LEU A 608 -17.76 5.08 0.37
C LEU A 608 -17.28 6.39 -0.26
N LEU A 609 -16.01 6.74 -0.08
CA LEU A 609 -15.34 7.95 -0.58
C LEU A 609 -14.73 7.76 -1.98
N LYS A 610 -14.66 6.53 -2.50
CA LYS A 610 -14.12 6.19 -3.83
C LYS A 610 -12.75 6.82 -4.14
N GLY A 611 -11.88 6.96 -3.14
CA GLY A 611 -10.53 7.47 -3.28
C GLY A 611 -10.41 9.01 -3.39
N GLU A 612 -11.48 9.78 -3.20
CA GLU A 612 -11.37 11.25 -3.11
C GLU A 612 -10.55 11.71 -1.92
N ILE A 613 -10.60 10.94 -0.84
CA ILE A 613 -9.68 11.08 0.28
C ILE A 613 -8.73 9.87 0.24
N PRO A 614 -7.43 10.09 0.11
CA PRO A 614 -6.43 9.01 0.08
C PRO A 614 -6.52 8.15 1.35
N MET A 615 -6.35 6.83 1.20
CA MET A 615 -6.42 5.89 2.35
C MET A 615 -5.47 6.24 3.49
N ALA A 616 -4.27 6.77 3.19
CA ALA A 616 -3.33 7.19 4.22
C ALA A 616 -3.87 8.37 5.04
N GLU A 617 -4.51 9.35 4.38
CA GLU A 617 -5.12 10.49 5.06
C GLU A 617 -6.36 10.06 5.87
N LEU A 618 -7.17 9.16 5.30
CA LEU A 618 -8.29 8.57 5.99
C LEU A 618 -7.86 7.86 7.29
N ARG A 619 -6.79 7.08 7.23
CA ARG A 619 -6.22 6.41 8.39
C ARG A 619 -5.67 7.43 9.40
N LYS A 620 -4.95 8.46 8.94
CA LYS A 620 -4.48 9.56 9.81
C LYS A 620 -5.65 10.15 10.62
N ILE A 621 -6.76 10.45 9.95
CA ILE A 621 -7.96 10.99 10.62
C ILE A 621 -8.55 9.99 11.64
N LEU A 622 -8.59 8.69 11.32
CA LEU A 622 -9.05 7.67 12.26
C LEU A 622 -8.17 7.61 13.51
N TYR A 623 -6.83 7.71 13.35
CA TYR A 623 -5.90 7.74 14.47
C TYR A 623 -5.99 9.03 15.30
N GLU A 624 -6.10 10.20 14.66
CA GLU A 624 -6.33 11.46 15.36
C GLU A 624 -7.59 11.40 16.25
N LEU A 625 -8.68 10.83 15.72
CA LEU A 625 -9.91 10.64 16.49
C LEU A 625 -9.79 9.58 17.61
N GLU A 626 -8.90 8.60 17.44
CA GLU A 626 -8.56 7.64 18.49
C GLU A 626 -7.71 8.28 19.59
N GLU A 627 -6.69 9.08 19.23
CA GLU A 627 -5.87 9.85 20.15
C GLU A 627 -6.68 10.88 20.94
N ASP A 628 -7.67 11.49 20.29
CA ASP A 628 -8.65 12.39 20.92
C ASP A 628 -9.70 11.65 21.78
N ASP A 629 -9.58 10.34 21.95
CA ASP A 629 -10.48 9.49 22.75
C ASP A 629 -11.93 9.47 22.24
N VAL A 630 -12.15 9.81 20.97
CA VAL A 630 -13.47 9.78 20.31
C VAL A 630 -13.80 8.38 19.78
N LEU A 631 -12.76 7.65 19.34
CA LEU A 631 -12.89 6.32 18.78
C LEU A 631 -12.13 5.30 19.60
N VAL A 632 -12.64 4.08 19.57
CA VAL A 632 -11.95 2.87 20.02
C VAL A 632 -11.90 1.87 18.89
N LYS A 633 -10.88 1.03 18.87
CA LYS A 633 -10.71 0.03 17.81
C LYS A 633 -10.73 -1.39 18.32
N GLY A 634 -11.16 -2.31 17.46
CA GLY A 634 -11.27 -3.72 17.81
C GLY A 634 -11.78 -4.59 16.66
N PHE A 635 -11.81 -5.89 16.91
CA PHE A 635 -12.38 -6.89 16.00
C PHE A 635 -13.87 -7.12 16.34
N PHE A 636 -14.68 -6.07 16.27
CA PHE A 636 -16.02 -6.03 16.84
C PHE A 636 -17.04 -6.97 16.19
N LYS A 637 -16.89 -7.35 14.94
CA LYS A 637 -17.82 -8.24 14.25
C LYS A 637 -17.41 -9.70 14.45
N GLU A 638 -18.28 -10.52 15.04
CA GLU A 638 -18.06 -11.96 15.22
C GLU A 638 -17.78 -12.64 13.87
N GLY A 639 -16.77 -13.51 13.81
CA GLY A 639 -16.34 -14.19 12.59
C GLY A 639 -15.61 -13.31 11.55
N SER A 640 -15.44 -12.00 11.80
CA SER A 640 -14.71 -11.09 10.91
C SER A 640 -13.29 -10.86 11.39
N GLU A 641 -12.33 -10.87 10.46
CA GLU A 641 -10.93 -10.51 10.70
C GLU A 641 -10.64 -9.00 10.51
N THR A 642 -11.67 -8.24 10.15
CA THR A 642 -11.53 -6.80 9.87
C THR A 642 -11.40 -5.99 11.14
N LEU A 643 -10.46 -5.05 11.16
CA LEU A 643 -10.34 -4.05 12.21
C LEU A 643 -11.37 -2.95 12.01
N TYR A 644 -12.14 -2.65 13.05
CA TYR A 644 -13.14 -1.60 13.06
C TYR A 644 -12.80 -0.52 14.07
N TRP A 645 -13.26 0.70 13.82
CA TRP A 645 -13.35 1.81 14.75
C TRP A 645 -14.80 2.02 15.14
N LEU A 646 -15.04 2.18 16.44
CA LEU A 646 -16.36 2.40 17.04
C LEU A 646 -16.32 3.70 17.85
N LEU A 647 -17.38 4.50 17.78
CA LEU A 647 -17.52 5.63 18.69
C LEU A 647 -17.47 5.15 20.13
N LYS A 648 -16.59 5.74 20.94
CA LYS A 648 -16.34 5.32 22.33
C LYS A 648 -17.62 5.36 23.17
N ASP A 649 -18.40 6.41 23.02
CA ASP A 649 -19.66 6.60 23.74
C ASP A 649 -20.72 5.56 23.38
N ASP A 650 -20.56 4.89 22.25
CA ASP A 650 -21.54 3.92 21.74
C ASP A 650 -21.22 2.47 22.07
N ILE A 651 -20.14 2.17 22.77
CA ILE A 651 -19.74 0.79 23.11
C ILE A 651 -20.92 0.01 23.69
N ASN A 652 -21.66 0.61 24.62
CA ASN A 652 -22.82 0.00 25.26
C ASN A 652 -24.10 0.08 24.44
N LEU A 653 -24.08 0.84 23.33
CA LEU A 653 -25.25 1.05 22.48
C LEU A 653 -25.31 0.11 21.27
N VAL A 654 -24.28 -0.69 21.00
CA VAL A 654 -24.26 -1.58 19.82
C VAL A 654 -25.35 -2.65 19.89
N LYS A 655 -25.71 -3.10 21.09
CA LYS A 655 -26.78 -4.08 21.30
C LYS A 655 -28.14 -3.42 21.53
N GLY A 656 -29.22 -4.12 21.19
CA GLY A 656 -30.57 -3.71 21.56
C GLY A 656 -31.38 -2.97 20.48
N HIS A 657 -30.82 -2.79 19.27
CA HIS A 657 -31.51 -2.07 18.18
C HIS A 657 -32.21 -3.02 17.18
N LEU A 658 -32.85 -4.05 17.70
CA LEU A 658 -33.61 -4.97 16.88
C LEU A 658 -35.02 -4.41 16.65
N PHE A 659 -35.50 -4.43 15.42
CA PHE A 659 -36.87 -4.09 15.06
C PHE A 659 -37.48 -5.11 14.09
N GLN A 660 -38.77 -5.14 13.98
CA GLN A 660 -39.51 -6.01 13.03
C GLN A 660 -39.91 -5.21 11.80
N GLY A 661 -39.85 -5.85 10.65
CA GLY A 661 -40.27 -5.28 9.37
C GLY A 661 -39.26 -5.51 8.27
N SER A 662 -39.76 -5.47 7.03
CA SER A 662 -38.93 -5.62 5.84
C SER A 662 -38.91 -4.33 5.03
N PHE A 663 -37.78 -4.02 4.43
CA PHE A 663 -37.63 -2.83 3.59
C PHE A 663 -36.54 -3.05 2.53
N VAL A 664 -36.57 -2.21 1.50
CA VAL A 664 -35.54 -2.16 0.45
C VAL A 664 -34.62 -1.00 0.68
N LEU A 665 -33.34 -1.28 0.81
CA LEU A 665 -32.27 -0.28 0.80
C LEU A 665 -31.83 -0.07 -0.66
N ASN A 666 -32.15 1.11 -1.20
CA ASN A 666 -31.84 1.42 -2.59
C ASN A 666 -30.32 1.50 -2.83
N GLN A 667 -29.88 1.02 -4.01
CA GLN A 667 -28.44 1.07 -4.40
C GLN A 667 -27.80 2.46 -4.32
N ALA A 668 -28.56 3.54 -4.41
CA ALA A 668 -28.08 4.91 -4.26
C ALA A 668 -27.90 5.32 -2.80
N ASP A 669 -28.39 4.54 -1.83
CA ASP A 669 -28.25 4.85 -0.39
C ASP A 669 -26.77 4.73 0.04
N ARG A 670 -26.33 5.64 0.92
CA ARG A 670 -24.97 5.61 1.45
C ARG A 670 -24.65 4.33 2.21
N LEU A 671 -25.62 3.76 2.91
CA LEU A 671 -25.44 2.51 3.63
C LEU A 671 -25.28 1.33 2.67
N ALA A 672 -26.03 1.30 1.54
CA ALA A 672 -25.84 0.28 0.52
C ALA A 672 -24.44 0.29 -0.09
N HIS A 673 -23.85 1.49 -0.25
CA HIS A 673 -22.47 1.63 -0.68
C HIS A 673 -21.46 1.15 0.35
N TYR A 674 -21.67 1.49 1.62
CA TYR A 674 -20.80 1.03 2.70
C TYR A 674 -20.80 -0.49 2.83
N LEU A 675 -21.97 -1.12 2.66
CA LEU A 675 -22.15 -2.57 2.75
C LEU A 675 -21.84 -3.33 1.45
N ASN A 676 -21.41 -2.66 0.38
CA ASN A 676 -21.31 -3.27 -0.96
C ASN A 676 -20.45 -4.52 -1.02
N GLU A 677 -19.30 -4.58 -0.34
CA GLU A 677 -18.45 -5.78 -0.32
C GLU A 677 -19.10 -6.93 0.46
N GLU A 678 -19.75 -6.64 1.57
CA GLU A 678 -20.47 -7.63 2.35
C GLU A 678 -21.64 -8.22 1.55
N VAL A 679 -22.38 -7.36 0.84
CA VAL A 679 -23.45 -7.76 -0.06
C VAL A 679 -22.93 -8.63 -1.21
N LYS A 680 -21.79 -8.25 -1.80
CA LYS A 680 -21.14 -9.02 -2.86
C LYS A 680 -20.66 -10.38 -2.37
N GLN A 681 -20.07 -10.46 -1.18
CA GLN A 681 -19.67 -11.73 -0.57
C GLN A 681 -20.87 -12.64 -0.29
N LYS A 682 -21.96 -12.05 0.23
CA LYS A 682 -23.14 -12.81 0.66
C LYS A 682 -24.05 -13.24 -0.49
N PHE A 683 -24.25 -12.40 -1.49
CA PHE A 683 -25.23 -12.61 -2.57
C PHE A 683 -24.61 -12.69 -3.97
N GLY A 684 -23.29 -12.53 -4.13
CA GLY A 684 -22.66 -12.49 -5.44
C GLY A 684 -22.92 -11.21 -6.25
N LEU A 685 -23.75 -10.28 -5.75
CA LEU A 685 -24.19 -9.08 -6.43
C LEU A 685 -23.52 -7.84 -5.87
N GLY A 686 -22.81 -7.09 -6.70
CA GLY A 686 -22.28 -5.76 -6.35
C GLY A 686 -23.12 -4.63 -6.95
N ALA A 687 -23.09 -3.44 -6.33
CA ALA A 687 -23.83 -2.24 -6.75
C ALA A 687 -25.33 -2.51 -7.00
N CYS A 688 -26.01 -3.10 -6.03
CA CYS A 688 -27.40 -3.55 -6.11
C CYS A 688 -28.26 -2.96 -4.99
N ASN A 689 -29.58 -3.15 -5.10
CA ASN A 689 -30.51 -2.89 -4.02
C ASN A 689 -30.47 -4.06 -3.03
N VAL A 690 -30.58 -3.78 -1.74
CA VAL A 690 -30.48 -4.77 -0.66
C VAL A 690 -31.82 -4.88 0.06
N ILE A 691 -32.24 -6.10 0.35
CA ILE A 691 -33.47 -6.36 1.10
C ILE A 691 -33.07 -6.72 2.52
N PHE A 692 -33.67 -5.98 3.45
CA PHE A 692 -33.57 -6.25 4.88
C PHE A 692 -34.88 -6.86 5.37
N ASN A 693 -34.77 -7.91 6.16
CA ASN A 693 -35.83 -8.41 7.01
C ASN A 693 -35.39 -8.24 8.46
N SER A 694 -36.09 -7.37 9.16
CA SER A 694 -35.62 -6.87 10.45
C SER A 694 -34.23 -6.23 10.32
N THR A 695 -33.24 -6.72 11.05
CA THR A 695 -31.85 -6.22 11.01
C THR A 695 -30.93 -7.06 10.13
N ARG A 696 -31.46 -8.05 9.38
CA ARG A 696 -30.65 -8.95 8.56
C ARG A 696 -30.83 -8.67 7.07
N MET A 697 -29.74 -8.70 6.35
CA MET A 697 -29.75 -8.73 4.88
C MET A 697 -30.20 -10.13 4.41
N THR A 698 -31.37 -10.20 3.75
CA THR A 698 -31.98 -11.48 3.33
C THR A 698 -32.04 -11.64 1.82
N GLY A 699 -31.80 -10.56 1.06
CA GLY A 699 -31.79 -10.64 -0.39
C GLY A 699 -31.16 -9.42 -1.05
N ALA A 700 -30.89 -9.55 -2.35
CA ALA A 700 -30.35 -8.47 -3.17
C ALA A 700 -30.90 -8.55 -4.60
N PHE A 701 -31.00 -7.40 -5.28
CA PHE A 701 -31.46 -7.36 -6.66
C PHE A 701 -30.88 -6.18 -7.43
N LYS A 702 -30.72 -6.37 -8.73
CA LYS A 702 -30.42 -5.30 -9.68
C LYS A 702 -31.67 -4.96 -10.48
N MET A 703 -31.83 -3.70 -10.79
CA MET A 703 -32.92 -3.20 -11.57
C MET A 703 -32.50 -2.14 -12.58
N SER A 704 -33.20 -2.05 -13.70
CA SER A 704 -33.21 -0.91 -14.59
C SER A 704 -34.56 -0.18 -14.49
N LYS A 705 -34.56 1.13 -14.72
CA LYS A 705 -35.78 1.96 -14.64
C LYS A 705 -36.04 2.62 -15.98
N ARG A 706 -37.23 2.44 -16.52
CA ARG A 706 -37.72 3.09 -17.75
C ARG A 706 -38.99 3.87 -17.41
N GLY A 707 -38.84 5.15 -17.05
CA GLY A 707 -39.98 5.95 -16.62
C GLY A 707 -40.56 5.44 -15.27
N LYS A 708 -41.75 4.88 -15.31
CA LYS A 708 -42.39 4.23 -14.13
C LYS A 708 -42.19 2.72 -14.08
N ASP A 709 -41.61 2.13 -15.11
CA ASP A 709 -41.40 0.68 -15.19
C ASP A 709 -40.06 0.33 -14.60
N VAL A 710 -40.04 -0.64 -13.71
CA VAL A 710 -38.87 -1.24 -13.08
C VAL A 710 -38.71 -2.65 -13.60
N ILE A 711 -37.58 -2.92 -14.23
CA ILE A 711 -37.24 -4.24 -14.74
C ILE A 711 -36.20 -4.84 -13.81
N ILE A 712 -36.52 -5.96 -13.16
CA ILE A 712 -35.59 -6.71 -12.31
C ILE A 712 -34.79 -7.64 -13.19
N THR A 713 -33.49 -7.42 -13.25
CA THR A 713 -32.55 -8.15 -14.12
C THR A 713 -31.79 -9.27 -13.41
N GLU A 714 -31.53 -9.10 -12.13
CA GLU A 714 -30.84 -10.07 -11.27
C GLU A 714 -31.50 -10.06 -9.89
N PHE A 715 -31.67 -11.24 -9.30
CA PHE A 715 -32.30 -11.38 -7.97
C PHE A 715 -31.74 -12.58 -7.22
N VAL A 716 -31.42 -12.37 -5.94
CA VAL A 716 -31.05 -13.42 -4.98
C VAL A 716 -31.93 -13.24 -3.74
N GLY A 717 -32.71 -14.26 -3.39
CA GLY A 717 -33.64 -14.23 -2.27
C GLY A 717 -34.75 -15.28 -2.46
N THR A 718 -35.69 -15.29 -1.51
CA THR A 718 -36.86 -16.21 -1.52
C THR A 718 -38.11 -15.52 -2.06
N ASN A 719 -39.22 -16.23 -2.07
CA ASN A 719 -40.53 -15.65 -2.40
C ASN A 719 -40.95 -14.53 -1.43
N HIS A 720 -40.50 -14.55 -0.17
CA HIS A 720 -40.75 -13.50 0.76
C HIS A 720 -40.12 -12.18 0.28
N GLU A 721 -38.83 -12.20 -0.11
CA GLU A 721 -38.11 -11.04 -0.61
C GLU A 721 -38.72 -10.53 -1.94
N ARG A 722 -39.25 -11.41 -2.78
CA ARG A 722 -40.04 -11.01 -3.98
C ARG A 722 -41.22 -10.13 -3.57
N HIS A 723 -42.02 -10.55 -2.60
CA HIS A 723 -43.18 -9.77 -2.12
C HIS A 723 -42.75 -8.43 -1.53
N VAL A 724 -41.59 -8.40 -0.88
CA VAL A 724 -41.02 -7.12 -0.37
C VAL A 724 -40.71 -6.16 -1.51
N ILE A 725 -40.09 -6.65 -2.60
CA ILE A 725 -39.82 -5.82 -3.79
C ILE A 725 -41.14 -5.31 -4.42
N GLU A 726 -42.11 -6.18 -4.58
CA GLU A 726 -43.41 -5.81 -5.13
C GLU A 726 -44.14 -4.78 -4.28
N ALA A 727 -44.13 -4.94 -2.96
CA ALA A 727 -44.68 -3.98 -2.03
C ALA A 727 -43.96 -2.62 -2.11
N TRP A 728 -42.62 -2.64 -2.19
CA TRP A 728 -41.80 -1.44 -2.38
C TRP A 728 -42.13 -0.74 -3.71
N CYS A 729 -42.22 -1.47 -4.83
CA CYS A 729 -42.61 -0.90 -6.13
C CYS A 729 -44.01 -0.28 -6.07
N ARG A 730 -45.00 -0.95 -5.45
CA ARG A 730 -46.36 -0.41 -5.25
C ARG A 730 -46.35 0.88 -4.42
N GLN A 731 -45.55 0.91 -3.36
CA GLN A 731 -45.40 2.11 -2.51
C GLN A 731 -44.91 3.31 -3.32
N TRP A 732 -44.01 3.08 -4.29
CA TRP A 732 -43.45 4.14 -5.13
C TRP A 732 -44.21 4.33 -6.45
N ARG A 733 -45.37 3.69 -6.61
CA ARG A 733 -46.22 3.74 -7.81
C ARG A 733 -45.42 3.36 -9.07
N LEU A 734 -44.59 2.34 -8.96
CA LEU A 734 -43.80 1.77 -10.03
C LEU A 734 -44.45 0.46 -10.49
N SER A 735 -44.50 0.21 -11.81
CA SER A 735 -44.79 -1.10 -12.37
C SER A 735 -43.54 -1.98 -12.33
N ILE A 736 -43.71 -3.26 -12.15
CA ILE A 736 -42.60 -4.22 -12.04
C ILE A 736 -42.69 -5.27 -13.12
N GLU A 737 -41.58 -5.56 -13.76
CA GLU A 737 -41.36 -6.62 -14.71
C GLU A 737 -40.15 -7.47 -14.29
N TRP A 738 -40.22 -8.77 -14.45
CA TRP A 738 -39.13 -9.67 -14.07
C TRP A 738 -38.51 -10.25 -15.36
N GLU A 739 -37.26 -9.81 -15.66
CA GLU A 739 -36.42 -10.31 -16.75
C GLU A 739 -35.20 -11.03 -16.19
N LEU A 740 -35.39 -12.13 -15.44
CA LEU A 740 -34.29 -12.89 -14.86
C LEU A 740 -33.61 -13.73 -15.94
N LYS A 741 -32.30 -13.78 -15.97
CA LYS A 741 -31.53 -14.69 -16.80
C LYS A 741 -31.80 -16.12 -16.35
N SER A 742 -31.98 -17.03 -17.32
CA SER A 742 -32.49 -18.37 -17.12
C SER A 742 -31.68 -19.35 -16.25
N ASP A 743 -30.53 -18.93 -15.72
CA ASP A 743 -29.62 -19.76 -14.93
C ASP A 743 -29.49 -19.33 -13.45
N GLU A 744 -30.22 -18.30 -12.99
CA GLU A 744 -30.11 -17.86 -11.60
C GLU A 744 -31.04 -18.67 -10.69
N LYS A 745 -30.42 -19.56 -9.95
CA LYS A 745 -31.02 -20.44 -8.94
C LYS A 745 -31.77 -19.66 -7.88
N VAL A 746 -33.07 -19.87 -7.82
CA VAL A 746 -33.84 -19.70 -6.57
C VAL A 746 -33.42 -20.85 -5.67
N GLU A 747 -32.37 -20.70 -4.87
CA GLU A 747 -32.06 -21.66 -3.79
C GLU A 747 -32.27 -20.97 -2.45
N VAL A 748 -33.15 -21.50 -1.75
CA VAL A 748 -33.56 -21.73 -0.36
C VAL A 748 -32.67 -21.12 0.73
#